data_00998535d61174258e35a937ba37e926
#
_entry.id   00998535d61174258e35a937ba37e926
#
_cell.length_a   1.000
_cell.length_b   1.000
_cell.length_c   1.000
_cell.angle_alpha   90.00
_cell.angle_beta   90.00
_cell.angle_gamma   90.00
#
_symmetry.space_group_name_H-M   'P 1'
#
loop_
_entity.id
_entity.type
_entity.pdbx_description
1 polymer ?
#
loop_
_entity_poly.entity_id
_entity_poly.type
_entity_poly.pdbx_seq_one_letter_code
_entity_poly.pdbx_strand_id
1 'polypeptide(L)'
;MHADIAHVIERPADLTAEWLTAAIGAGPVADFSVERIGTGQMSECYRIRLDYADGAAGPDRPESVVLKVAATDPVSRQTGLALGLYEREVRFYGDIAPRLGGPIAPCYHAAVDTSTGAFDLLLGDAGPAVVGDEIAGATAEQAHLCVVQLGRLHGPLLGDTALAEAPWLNRDSPLNQAMIAPLYAGFVDRYGDQIAPEHRVVCERLVASFDGFLAQEAAPDRIQGLMHGDYRLDNLLFGTAGADRPLTVVDWQTVSWGPALTDLSYFLGCALPTQDRREHYDALLRAYHQALGPSAPLSLADVAEGVRRQSFFGVMMAIVSSMLVERTERGDRMFMTMLQRHCDHVLDTDALATLPAAQTPEPLRPSEADELAHAPTAEPLWSESWYADFADAAQGLGGWFRLGLIANERTAWVHALLCGPDMPTLAADVRVPLPADPWVLGTDSFELGHAATAPLQTYRLDLRARAQAYSDPSALLRGEAGTPVEMTMNLVWDTDGVPYKYRMTTRYEIPCRVSGTVTVGDVDYRVESVPGQRDHSWGVRDWWSMDWIWSALHLDDGTHLHGVNIRIPGAPAFSIGYAQGADGGVTELQTVDSRESFGVNGLPLNATLVLEPVDIDVCGHAPVRLTAADGRVSQFPRAWAAITTADGRRGVGWVEWNRNLPAETE
;
A
#
# COMPACT_ATOMS: atom_id res chain seq x y z
N MET A 1 24.34 1.68 31.34
CA MET A 1 23.47 0.57 31.80
C MET A 1 22.12 1.20 32.03
N HIS A 2 21.31 1.33 30.95
CA HIS A 2 19.95 1.85 31.05
C HIS A 2 19.12 0.84 31.83
N ALA A 3 18.36 1.30 32.81
CA ALA A 3 17.35 0.47 33.46
C ALA A 3 16.43 -0.08 32.41
N ASP A 4 16.06 -1.36 32.51
CA ASP A 4 15.15 -2.03 31.59
C ASP A 4 13.75 -1.38 31.78
N ILE A 5 13.47 -0.32 30.99
CA ILE A 5 12.19 0.37 30.99
C ILE A 5 11.29 -0.46 30.07
N ALA A 6 10.60 -1.42 30.65
CA ALA A 6 9.81 -2.44 29.94
C ALA A 6 8.45 -1.93 29.44
N HIS A 7 8.19 -0.61 29.44
CA HIS A 7 6.87 -0.06 29.12
C HIS A 7 6.97 1.01 28.03
N VAL A 8 6.29 0.79 26.90
CA VAL A 8 6.12 1.78 25.83
C VAL A 8 5.11 2.84 26.27
N ILE A 9 5.48 4.10 26.17
CA ILE A 9 4.57 5.24 26.42
C ILE A 9 3.70 5.46 25.18
N GLU A 10 2.42 5.14 25.26
CA GLU A 10 1.51 5.35 24.13
C GLU A 10 0.92 6.76 24.09
N ARG A 11 0.82 7.42 25.24
CA ARG A 11 0.24 8.76 25.39
C ARG A 11 0.98 9.59 26.42
N PRO A 12 0.99 10.91 26.30
CA PRO A 12 1.58 11.79 27.32
C PRO A 12 1.01 11.60 28.74
N ALA A 13 -0.24 11.16 28.86
CA ALA A 13 -0.89 10.89 30.12
C ALA A 13 -0.29 9.68 30.87
N ASP A 14 0.46 8.82 30.14
CA ASP A 14 1.12 7.64 30.72
C ASP A 14 2.52 7.99 31.30
N LEU A 15 3.01 9.23 31.06
CA LEU A 15 4.29 9.69 31.61
C LEU A 15 4.23 9.84 33.12
N THR A 16 5.32 9.45 33.77
CA THR A 16 5.56 9.73 35.20
C THR A 16 6.94 10.34 35.41
N ALA A 17 7.13 11.06 36.51
CA ALA A 17 8.42 11.62 36.87
C ALA A 17 9.48 10.53 37.08
N GLU A 18 9.09 9.36 37.61
CA GLU A 18 9.96 8.20 37.76
C GLU A 18 10.42 7.66 36.40
N TRP A 19 9.50 7.53 35.45
CA TRP A 19 9.85 7.08 34.11
C TRP A 19 10.82 8.04 33.42
N LEU A 20 10.53 9.36 33.46
CA LEU A 20 11.41 10.39 32.90
C LEU A 20 12.79 10.40 33.59
N THR A 21 12.85 10.23 34.92
CA THR A 21 14.10 10.09 35.66
C THR A 21 14.93 8.92 35.16
N ALA A 22 14.30 7.76 34.95
CA ALA A 22 14.98 6.56 34.49
C ALA A 22 15.42 6.67 33.02
N ALA A 23 14.56 7.22 32.14
CA ALA A 23 14.83 7.38 30.72
C ALA A 23 15.96 8.37 30.44
N ILE A 24 15.96 9.54 31.13
CA ILE A 24 16.94 10.61 30.93
C ILE A 24 18.27 10.28 31.62
N GLY A 25 18.21 9.72 32.82
CA GLY A 25 19.39 9.34 33.62
C GLY A 25 20.24 10.51 34.16
N ALA A 26 19.74 11.75 34.05
CA ALA A 26 20.50 12.95 34.39
C ALA A 26 20.20 13.50 35.83
N GLY A 27 19.34 12.82 36.58
CA GLY A 27 18.93 13.18 37.95
C GLY A 27 17.42 13.07 38.13
N PRO A 28 16.93 13.12 39.38
CA PRO A 28 15.53 12.91 39.67
C PRO A 28 14.67 14.07 39.19
N VAL A 29 13.72 13.77 38.29
CA VAL A 29 12.66 14.69 37.88
C VAL A 29 11.62 14.76 39.00
N ALA A 30 11.29 15.97 39.45
CA ALA A 30 10.30 16.21 40.48
C ALA A 30 8.91 16.47 39.91
N ASP A 31 8.85 17.23 38.82
CA ASP A 31 7.61 17.58 38.11
C ASP A 31 7.90 17.83 36.62
N PHE A 32 6.86 17.84 35.83
CA PHE A 32 6.99 18.13 34.38
C PHE A 32 5.69 18.71 33.83
N SER A 33 5.81 19.43 32.70
CA SER A 33 4.65 19.90 31.94
C SER A 33 4.73 19.44 30.50
N VAL A 34 3.56 19.24 29.88
CA VAL A 34 3.42 18.68 28.53
C VAL A 34 2.75 19.69 27.62
N GLU A 35 3.34 19.92 26.44
CA GLU A 35 2.81 20.79 25.40
C GLU A 35 2.84 20.04 24.05
N ARG A 36 1.70 19.91 23.36
CA ARG A 36 1.68 19.33 22.00
C ARG A 36 2.38 20.27 21.03
N ILE A 37 3.28 19.72 20.21
CA ILE A 37 4.03 20.45 19.18
C ILE A 37 3.91 19.76 17.83
N GLY A 38 4.05 20.53 16.75
CA GLY A 38 4.00 19.99 15.38
C GLY A 38 2.61 19.58 14.93
N THR A 39 2.52 19.16 13.65
CA THR A 39 1.27 18.80 12.96
C THR A 39 1.40 17.45 12.24
N GLY A 40 2.27 16.57 12.72
CA GLY A 40 2.50 15.24 12.12
C GLY A 40 1.20 14.44 12.03
N GLN A 41 0.99 13.76 10.90
CA GLN A 41 -0.20 12.94 10.66
C GLN A 41 -0.02 11.50 11.16
N MET A 42 1.16 10.92 10.97
CA MET A 42 1.44 9.51 11.34
C MET A 42 1.90 9.36 12.78
N SER A 43 2.31 10.46 13.43
CA SER A 43 2.80 10.49 14.81
C SER A 43 2.49 11.82 15.47
N GLU A 44 2.49 11.84 16.80
CA GLU A 44 2.27 13.03 17.60
C GLU A 44 3.51 13.36 18.41
N CYS A 45 3.86 14.64 18.47
CA CYS A 45 5.03 15.14 19.21
C CYS A 45 4.60 16.04 20.36
N TYR A 46 5.27 15.86 21.49
CA TYR A 46 5.01 16.62 22.73
C TYR A 46 6.31 17.12 23.31
N ARG A 47 6.40 18.42 23.61
CA ARG A 47 7.48 18.99 24.39
C ARG A 47 7.19 18.77 25.87
N ILE A 48 8.15 18.17 26.56
CA ILE A 48 8.11 17.91 28.00
C ILE A 48 9.11 18.85 28.66
N ARG A 49 8.67 19.82 29.45
CA ARG A 49 9.53 20.68 30.28
C ARG A 49 9.76 19.99 31.60
N LEU A 50 11.00 20.00 32.07
CA LEU A 50 11.45 19.20 33.22
C LEU A 50 11.82 20.08 34.39
N ASP A 51 11.27 19.77 35.56
CA ASP A 51 11.67 20.35 36.86
C ASP A 51 12.40 19.29 37.68
N TYR A 52 13.68 19.53 38.01
CA TYR A 52 14.50 18.58 38.79
C TYR A 52 14.40 18.83 40.30
N ALA A 53 14.39 17.75 41.10
CA ALA A 53 14.16 17.80 42.54
C ALA A 53 15.20 18.62 43.32
N ASP A 54 16.41 18.74 42.83
CA ASP A 54 17.52 19.49 43.45
C ASP A 54 17.71 20.91 42.89
N GLY A 55 16.79 21.35 42.01
CA GLY A 55 16.69 22.73 41.52
C GLY A 55 17.83 23.19 40.59
N ALA A 56 18.76 22.32 40.20
CA ALA A 56 19.91 22.68 39.39
C ALA A 56 19.76 22.18 37.95
N ALA A 57 19.58 23.09 36.99
CA ALA A 57 19.93 22.82 35.60
C ALA A 57 21.47 22.66 35.51
N GLY A 58 21.92 21.67 34.78
CA GLY A 58 23.35 21.40 34.53
C GLY A 58 23.62 21.07 33.06
N PRO A 59 24.87 21.11 32.61
CA PRO A 59 25.20 20.89 31.20
C PRO A 59 24.74 19.52 30.66
N ASP A 60 24.49 18.55 31.54
CA ASP A 60 24.02 17.21 31.18
C ASP A 60 22.52 17.01 31.51
N ARG A 61 21.80 18.07 31.95
CA ARG A 61 20.39 18.02 32.29
C ARG A 61 19.57 18.85 31.32
N PRO A 62 18.81 18.22 30.43
CA PRO A 62 17.97 18.97 29.52
C PRO A 62 16.86 19.71 30.26
N GLU A 63 16.61 20.97 29.92
CA GLU A 63 15.45 21.73 30.41
C GLU A 63 14.14 21.23 29.81
N SER A 64 14.21 20.68 28.59
CA SER A 64 13.08 20.08 27.90
C SER A 64 13.53 18.93 27.00
N VAL A 65 12.61 18.00 26.79
CA VAL A 65 12.75 16.88 25.84
C VAL A 65 11.51 16.79 24.97
N VAL A 66 11.59 16.07 23.87
CA VAL A 66 10.45 15.83 22.97
C VAL A 66 10.08 14.36 23.00
N LEU A 67 8.83 14.08 23.39
CA LEU A 67 8.23 12.76 23.26
C LEU A 67 7.53 12.66 21.90
N LYS A 68 7.84 11.63 21.11
CA LYS A 68 7.12 11.27 19.88
C LYS A 68 6.46 9.91 20.08
N VAL A 69 5.15 9.83 19.76
CA VAL A 69 4.33 8.62 19.92
C VAL A 69 3.48 8.40 18.65
N ALA A 70 2.88 7.21 18.52
CA ALA A 70 1.98 6.92 17.41
C ALA A 70 0.77 7.87 17.38
N ALA A 71 0.26 8.15 16.19
CA ALA A 71 -0.97 8.93 16.04
C ALA A 71 -2.13 8.30 16.83
N THR A 72 -2.96 9.16 17.43
CA THR A 72 -4.19 8.72 18.11
C THR A 72 -5.28 8.33 17.12
N ASP A 73 -5.24 8.85 15.88
CA ASP A 73 -6.13 8.44 14.81
C ASP A 73 -5.82 6.99 14.38
N PRO A 74 -6.81 6.07 14.45
CA PRO A 74 -6.59 4.65 14.15
C PRO A 74 -6.12 4.38 12.72
N VAL A 75 -6.60 5.14 11.74
CA VAL A 75 -6.24 4.97 10.32
C VAL A 75 -4.78 5.38 10.10
N SER A 76 -4.37 6.53 10.62
CA SER A 76 -2.99 7.01 10.56
C SER A 76 -2.04 6.06 11.29
N ARG A 77 -2.43 5.55 12.47
CA ARG A 77 -1.64 4.57 13.23
C ARG A 77 -1.45 3.27 12.45
N GLN A 78 -2.54 2.72 11.87
CA GLN A 78 -2.49 1.50 11.07
C GLN A 78 -1.62 1.67 9.82
N THR A 79 -1.72 2.82 9.15
CA THR A 79 -0.88 3.16 8.00
C THR A 79 0.59 3.22 8.40
N GLY A 80 0.92 3.90 9.51
CA GLY A 80 2.29 3.98 10.03
C GLY A 80 2.88 2.61 10.36
N LEU A 81 2.07 1.72 10.95
CA LEU A 81 2.45 0.33 11.24
C LEU A 81 2.70 -0.45 9.95
N ALA A 82 1.75 -0.44 9.00
CA ALA A 82 1.83 -1.17 7.74
C ALA A 82 3.04 -0.76 6.90
N LEU A 83 3.36 0.53 6.88
CA LEU A 83 4.54 1.07 6.19
C LEU A 83 5.84 0.88 7.00
N GLY A 84 5.77 0.42 8.25
CA GLY A 84 6.93 0.22 9.12
C GLY A 84 7.62 1.51 9.56
N LEU A 85 6.90 2.64 9.57
CA LEU A 85 7.46 3.96 9.89
C LEU A 85 7.99 4.02 11.32
N TYR A 86 7.27 3.46 12.28
CA TYR A 86 7.62 3.48 13.71
C TYR A 86 8.87 2.64 14.00
N GLU A 87 8.95 1.42 13.43
CA GLU A 87 10.12 0.57 13.58
C GLU A 87 11.36 1.23 12.98
N ARG A 88 11.24 1.83 11.77
CA ARG A 88 12.37 2.51 11.12
C ARG A 88 12.93 3.63 11.97
N GLU A 89 12.08 4.50 12.50
CA GLU A 89 12.54 5.64 13.28
C GLU A 89 13.16 5.21 14.61
N VAL A 90 12.55 4.27 15.34
CA VAL A 90 13.10 3.72 16.57
C VAL A 90 14.46 3.06 16.34
N ARG A 91 14.55 2.23 15.31
CA ARG A 91 15.82 1.55 14.96
C ARG A 91 16.88 2.50 14.45
N PHE A 92 16.50 3.55 13.73
CA PHE A 92 17.46 4.58 13.34
C PHE A 92 18.12 5.20 14.60
N TYR A 93 17.32 5.62 15.58
CA TYR A 93 17.87 6.21 16.80
C TYR A 93 18.64 5.22 17.68
N GLY A 94 18.23 3.94 17.71
CA GLY A 94 18.90 2.89 18.47
C GLY A 94 20.18 2.37 17.81
N ASP A 95 20.13 2.08 16.53
CA ASP A 95 21.19 1.31 15.85
C ASP A 95 22.15 2.18 15.00
N ILE A 96 21.68 3.31 14.46
CA ILE A 96 22.45 4.12 13.48
C ILE A 96 22.89 5.46 14.04
N ALA A 97 22.00 6.22 14.64
CA ALA A 97 22.29 7.58 15.14
C ALA A 97 23.51 7.65 16.07
N PRO A 98 23.76 6.68 16.99
CA PRO A 98 24.96 6.67 17.83
C PRO A 98 26.29 6.59 17.08
N ARG A 99 26.26 6.10 15.83
CA ARG A 99 27.46 5.97 14.96
C ARG A 99 27.77 7.26 14.18
N LEU A 100 26.78 8.16 14.06
CA LEU A 100 26.86 9.29 13.11
C LEU A 100 27.27 10.61 13.77
N GLY A 101 26.70 10.96 14.89
CA GLY A 101 26.81 12.32 15.42
C GLY A 101 26.15 13.37 14.48
N GLY A 102 26.54 14.63 14.60
CA GLY A 102 26.07 15.69 13.71
C GLY A 102 24.69 16.25 14.03
N PRO A 103 23.82 16.50 13.02
CA PRO A 103 22.57 17.23 13.20
C PRO A 103 21.42 16.34 13.70
N ILE A 104 21.71 15.33 14.49
CA ILE A 104 20.74 14.38 15.03
C ILE A 104 20.48 14.73 16.49
N ALA A 105 19.21 14.79 16.91
CA ALA A 105 18.83 14.99 18.29
C ALA A 105 19.32 13.81 19.16
N PRO A 106 19.79 14.06 20.42
CA PRO A 106 20.07 12.98 21.36
C PRO A 106 18.82 12.15 21.58
N CYS A 107 18.97 10.84 21.68
CA CYS A 107 17.88 9.94 22.03
C CYS A 107 18.09 9.41 23.45
N TYR A 108 17.14 9.64 24.33
CA TYR A 108 17.15 9.18 25.72
C TYR A 108 16.43 7.85 25.87
N HIS A 109 15.37 7.64 25.09
CA HIS A 109 14.62 6.39 25.05
C HIS A 109 14.07 6.13 23.66
N ALA A 110 14.02 4.86 23.26
CA ALA A 110 13.44 4.42 21.99
C ALA A 110 12.86 3.01 22.16
N ALA A 111 11.58 2.84 21.95
CA ALA A 111 10.91 1.55 22.01
C ALA A 111 9.78 1.44 20.98
N VAL A 112 9.54 0.23 20.47
CA VAL A 112 8.46 -0.08 19.53
C VAL A 112 7.91 -1.48 19.76
N ASP A 113 6.59 -1.60 19.75
CA ASP A 113 5.90 -2.87 19.58
C ASP A 113 5.42 -2.98 18.13
N THR A 114 6.11 -3.78 17.35
CA THR A 114 5.80 -3.97 15.92
C THR A 114 4.50 -4.73 15.66
N SER A 115 3.88 -5.32 16.69
CA SER A 115 2.60 -6.01 16.56
C SER A 115 1.40 -5.07 16.70
N THR A 116 1.53 -4.03 17.53
CA THR A 116 0.45 -3.07 17.81
C THR A 116 0.67 -1.69 17.19
N GLY A 117 1.91 -1.40 16.77
CA GLY A 117 2.33 -0.08 16.32
C GLY A 117 2.49 0.93 17.45
N ALA A 118 2.47 0.47 18.71
CA ALA A 118 2.85 1.32 19.84
C ALA A 118 4.36 1.62 19.77
N PHE A 119 4.73 2.88 19.87
CA PHE A 119 6.14 3.29 19.95
C PHE A 119 6.28 4.57 20.74
N ASP A 120 7.44 4.76 21.33
CA ASP A 120 7.86 6.04 21.85
C ASP A 120 9.33 6.34 21.54
N LEU A 121 9.59 7.62 21.36
CA LEU A 121 10.93 8.20 21.28
C LEU A 121 10.99 9.38 22.24
N LEU A 122 11.96 9.37 23.15
CA LEU A 122 12.26 10.52 23.98
C LEU A 122 13.55 11.16 23.48
N LEU A 123 13.42 12.29 22.79
CA LEU A 123 14.50 12.99 22.10
C LEU A 123 14.86 14.29 22.80
N GLY A 124 16.12 14.75 22.62
CA GLY A 124 16.51 16.08 23.04
C GLY A 124 15.76 17.16 22.26
N ASP A 125 15.31 18.20 22.97
CA ASP A 125 14.68 19.35 22.32
C ASP A 125 15.71 20.12 21.47
N ALA A 126 15.37 20.43 20.24
CA ALA A 126 16.21 21.21 19.33
C ALA A 126 16.10 22.73 19.57
N GLY A 127 15.22 23.15 20.48
CA GLY A 127 15.02 24.57 20.76
C GLY A 127 16.22 25.25 21.45
N PRO A 128 16.40 26.58 21.25
CA PRO A 128 15.59 27.45 20.39
C PRO A 128 15.92 27.29 18.90
N ALA A 129 14.92 26.95 18.07
CA ALA A 129 15.10 26.73 16.64
C ALA A 129 13.87 27.20 15.84
N VAL A 130 14.10 27.45 14.55
CA VAL A 130 13.03 27.75 13.57
C VAL A 130 12.96 26.62 12.57
N VAL A 131 11.76 26.12 12.33
CA VAL A 131 11.47 25.13 11.28
C VAL A 131 11.64 25.79 9.92
N GLY A 132 12.31 25.12 8.99
CA GLY A 132 12.35 25.55 7.60
C GLY A 132 10.95 25.58 6.97
N ASP A 133 10.80 26.26 5.83
CA ASP A 133 9.53 26.34 5.10
C ASP A 133 9.77 26.02 3.63
N GLU A 134 9.25 24.90 3.17
CA GLU A 134 9.44 24.40 1.80
C GLU A 134 8.85 25.38 0.74
N ILE A 135 7.77 26.11 1.09
CA ILE A 135 7.17 27.09 0.18
C ILE A 135 8.06 28.33 0.07
N ALA A 136 8.49 28.87 1.21
CA ALA A 136 9.32 30.07 1.25
C ALA A 136 10.71 29.82 0.64
N GLY A 137 11.29 28.66 0.91
CA GLY A 137 12.64 28.29 0.54
C GLY A 137 13.70 28.77 1.54
N ALA A 138 14.91 28.22 1.41
CA ALA A 138 16.08 28.56 2.21
C ALA A 138 16.89 29.71 1.62
N THR A 139 17.71 30.36 2.45
CA THR A 139 18.80 31.21 1.94
C THR A 139 19.97 30.33 1.47
N ALA A 140 20.91 30.91 0.70
CA ALA A 140 22.10 30.20 0.23
C ALA A 140 22.96 29.69 1.40
N GLU A 141 23.05 30.44 2.50
CA GLU A 141 23.78 30.04 3.71
C GLU A 141 23.10 28.86 4.42
N GLN A 142 21.77 28.88 4.52
CA GLN A 142 21.02 27.77 5.07
C GLN A 142 21.16 26.51 4.20
N ALA A 143 21.04 26.67 2.87
CA ALA A 143 21.24 25.56 1.93
C ALA A 143 22.64 24.97 2.04
N HIS A 144 23.68 25.82 2.12
CA HIS A 144 25.06 25.38 2.32
C HIS A 144 25.22 24.60 3.64
N LEU A 145 24.65 25.08 4.74
CA LEU A 145 24.66 24.37 6.01
C LEU A 145 24.02 22.98 5.88
N CYS A 146 22.83 22.90 5.26
CA CYS A 146 22.09 21.65 5.08
C CYS A 146 22.89 20.63 4.26
N VAL A 147 23.46 21.02 3.10
CA VAL A 147 24.22 20.06 2.26
C VAL A 147 25.52 19.60 2.93
N VAL A 148 26.17 20.46 3.72
CA VAL A 148 27.36 20.08 4.51
C VAL A 148 27.00 19.07 5.60
N GLN A 149 25.93 19.29 6.31
CA GLN A 149 25.47 18.35 7.35
C GLN A 149 25.01 17.03 6.72
N LEU A 150 24.32 17.06 5.59
CA LEU A 150 23.91 15.86 4.84
C LEU A 150 25.13 15.06 4.38
N GLY A 151 26.15 15.71 3.83
CA GLY A 151 27.38 15.02 3.43
C GLY A 151 28.07 14.32 4.61
N ARG A 152 28.08 14.94 5.80
CA ARG A 152 28.62 14.34 7.02
C ARG A 152 27.82 13.14 7.50
N LEU A 153 26.48 13.14 7.31
CA LEU A 153 25.62 12.00 7.61
C LEU A 153 25.87 10.83 6.65
N HIS A 154 25.99 11.12 5.35
CA HIS A 154 26.10 10.09 4.33
C HIS A 154 27.52 9.47 4.28
N GLY A 155 28.57 10.28 4.40
CA GLY A 155 29.97 9.85 4.16
C GLY A 155 30.37 8.56 4.90
N PRO A 156 30.12 8.43 6.22
CA PRO A 156 30.49 7.25 6.99
C PRO A 156 29.75 5.95 6.60
N LEU A 157 28.60 6.06 5.92
CA LEU A 157 27.67 4.94 5.68
C LEU A 157 27.55 4.55 4.19
N LEU A 158 28.25 5.27 3.28
CA LEU A 158 28.23 4.93 1.86
C LEU A 158 28.77 3.50 1.63
N GLY A 159 27.92 2.65 1.04
CA GLY A 159 28.29 1.26 0.72
C GLY A 159 28.43 0.35 1.95
N ASP A 160 27.87 0.69 3.12
CA ASP A 160 27.87 -0.16 4.32
C ASP A 160 27.08 -1.44 4.05
N THR A 161 27.79 -2.58 3.97
CA THR A 161 27.19 -3.88 3.62
C THR A 161 26.25 -4.40 4.70
N ALA A 162 26.47 -4.07 5.96
CA ALA A 162 25.61 -4.53 7.06
C ALA A 162 24.24 -3.80 7.01
N LEU A 163 24.23 -2.52 6.65
CA LEU A 163 22.99 -1.77 6.45
C LEU A 163 22.27 -2.19 5.16
N ALA A 164 23.03 -2.52 4.11
CA ALA A 164 22.45 -3.06 2.87
C ALA A 164 21.68 -4.38 3.07
N GLU A 165 22.09 -5.17 4.05
CA GLU A 165 21.45 -6.46 4.39
C GLU A 165 20.37 -6.34 5.48
N ALA A 166 20.15 -5.16 6.08
CA ALA A 166 19.22 -4.97 7.18
C ALA A 166 17.75 -4.98 6.66
N PRO A 167 16.90 -5.96 7.03
CA PRO A 167 15.55 -6.09 6.44
C PRO A 167 14.63 -4.90 6.71
N TRP A 168 14.79 -4.24 7.85
CA TRP A 168 13.96 -3.10 8.22
C TRP A 168 14.28 -1.83 7.41
N LEU A 169 15.50 -1.70 6.86
CA LEU A 169 15.89 -0.62 5.94
C LEU A 169 15.55 -0.94 4.48
N ASN A 170 15.53 -2.23 4.12
CA ASN A 170 15.41 -2.72 2.75
C ASN A 170 14.04 -3.36 2.49
N ARG A 171 12.98 -2.74 2.98
CA ARG A 171 11.62 -3.20 2.68
C ARG A 171 11.29 -2.90 1.22
N ASP A 172 10.62 -3.83 0.57
CA ASP A 172 10.10 -3.63 -0.78
C ASP A 172 9.18 -2.42 -0.82
N SER A 173 9.44 -1.52 -1.75
CA SER A 173 8.54 -0.41 -2.01
C SER A 173 7.35 -0.91 -2.86
N PRO A 174 6.10 -0.66 -2.46
CA PRO A 174 4.95 -0.99 -3.29
C PRO A 174 4.84 -0.10 -4.52
N LEU A 175 5.61 0.99 -4.58
CA LEU A 175 5.52 1.98 -5.64
C LEU A 175 6.16 1.45 -6.93
N ASN A 176 5.34 1.34 -7.96
CA ASN A 176 5.70 0.91 -9.31
C ASN A 176 4.90 1.72 -10.35
N GLN A 177 5.14 1.48 -11.64
CA GLN A 177 4.46 2.21 -12.71
C GLN A 177 2.93 2.02 -12.67
N ALA A 178 2.46 0.83 -12.33
CA ALA A 178 1.02 0.56 -12.22
C ALA A 178 0.36 1.34 -11.08
N MET A 179 1.10 1.69 -10.02
CA MET A 179 0.60 2.49 -8.92
C MET A 179 0.73 4.00 -9.19
N ILE A 180 1.86 4.47 -9.74
CA ILE A 180 2.06 5.91 -9.96
C ILE A 180 1.19 6.46 -11.10
N ALA A 181 0.86 5.66 -12.11
CA ALA A 181 0.08 6.12 -13.25
C ALA A 181 -1.34 6.60 -12.86
N PRO A 182 -2.17 5.85 -12.11
CA PRO A 182 -3.46 6.33 -11.64
C PRO A 182 -3.34 7.49 -10.65
N LEU A 183 -2.30 7.52 -9.79
CA LEU A 183 -2.05 8.68 -8.92
C LEU A 183 -1.75 9.93 -9.73
N TYR A 184 -0.97 9.82 -10.81
CA TYR A 184 -0.72 10.93 -11.71
C TYR A 184 -1.97 11.38 -12.47
N ALA A 185 -2.82 10.47 -12.91
CA ALA A 185 -4.10 10.82 -13.52
C ALA A 185 -4.96 11.65 -12.56
N GLY A 186 -5.13 11.19 -11.31
CA GLY A 186 -5.83 11.96 -10.27
C GLY A 186 -5.15 13.28 -9.92
N PHE A 187 -3.82 13.34 -9.98
CA PHE A 187 -3.05 14.57 -9.81
C PHE A 187 -3.35 15.59 -10.92
N VAL A 188 -3.40 15.12 -12.16
CA VAL A 188 -3.78 15.97 -13.32
C VAL A 188 -5.22 16.45 -13.22
N ASP A 189 -6.15 15.61 -12.79
CA ASP A 189 -7.54 16.02 -12.56
C ASP A 189 -7.65 17.10 -11.48
N ARG A 190 -6.80 17.02 -10.45
CA ARG A 190 -6.81 17.99 -9.34
C ARG A 190 -6.08 19.29 -9.64
N TYR A 191 -4.94 19.22 -10.34
CA TYR A 191 -4.00 20.34 -10.48
C TYR A 191 -3.63 20.68 -11.93
N GLY A 192 -4.22 20.01 -12.93
CA GLY A 192 -3.78 20.06 -14.34
C GLY A 192 -3.67 21.48 -14.92
N ASP A 193 -4.56 22.38 -14.52
CA ASP A 193 -4.55 23.79 -14.96
C ASP A 193 -3.36 24.60 -14.40
N GLN A 194 -2.69 24.09 -13.34
CA GLN A 194 -1.55 24.72 -12.69
C GLN A 194 -0.20 24.15 -13.17
N ILE A 195 -0.22 23.05 -13.94
CA ILE A 195 1.00 22.38 -14.41
C ILE A 195 1.44 23.02 -15.72
N ALA A 196 2.63 23.62 -15.74
CA ALA A 196 3.21 24.16 -16.97
C ALA A 196 3.41 23.06 -18.03
N PRO A 197 3.29 23.34 -19.33
CA PRO A 197 3.41 22.32 -20.38
C PRO A 197 4.72 21.55 -20.34
N GLU A 198 5.84 22.23 -20.09
CA GLU A 198 7.18 21.62 -19.95
C GLU A 198 7.28 20.72 -18.72
N HIS A 199 6.65 21.07 -17.61
CA HIS A 199 6.58 20.25 -16.40
C HIS A 199 5.70 19.01 -16.60
N ARG A 200 4.61 19.15 -17.37
CA ARG A 200 3.78 18.01 -17.77
C ARG A 200 4.58 16.97 -18.54
N VAL A 201 5.44 17.39 -19.47
CA VAL A 201 6.35 16.48 -20.19
C VAL A 201 7.27 15.73 -19.23
N VAL A 202 7.83 16.42 -18.21
CA VAL A 202 8.65 15.77 -17.19
C VAL A 202 7.88 14.67 -16.46
N CYS A 203 6.67 14.99 -15.98
CA CYS A 203 5.82 14.05 -15.26
C CYS A 203 5.44 12.84 -16.13
N GLU A 204 4.96 13.07 -17.35
CA GLU A 204 4.54 12.01 -18.28
C GLU A 204 5.71 11.08 -18.65
N ARG A 205 6.91 11.64 -18.91
CA ARG A 205 8.11 10.85 -19.20
C ARG A 205 8.55 10.02 -18.00
N LEU A 206 8.52 10.58 -16.79
CA LEU A 206 8.80 9.83 -15.56
C LEU A 206 7.82 8.67 -15.37
N VAL A 207 6.53 8.95 -15.41
CA VAL A 207 5.49 7.93 -15.21
C VAL A 207 5.59 6.79 -16.24
N ALA A 208 5.82 7.13 -17.51
CA ALA A 208 5.96 6.15 -18.59
C ALA A 208 7.23 5.29 -18.51
N SER A 209 8.26 5.72 -17.78
CA SER A 209 9.55 5.03 -17.64
C SER A 209 9.80 4.53 -16.21
N PHE A 210 8.81 4.57 -15.33
CA PHE A 210 9.03 4.50 -13.88
C PHE A 210 9.67 3.19 -13.43
N ASP A 211 9.16 2.03 -13.87
CA ASP A 211 9.73 0.72 -13.48
C ASP A 211 11.16 0.57 -14.02
N GLY A 212 11.41 1.03 -15.24
CA GLY A 212 12.76 1.05 -15.82
C GLY A 212 13.73 1.97 -15.06
N PHE A 213 13.23 3.13 -14.59
CA PHE A 213 14.00 4.05 -13.74
C PHE A 213 14.36 3.39 -12.40
N LEU A 214 13.40 2.77 -11.71
CA LEU A 214 13.66 2.07 -10.46
C LEU A 214 14.66 0.93 -10.63
N ALA A 215 14.53 0.12 -11.67
CA ALA A 215 15.45 -0.97 -11.98
C ALA A 215 16.87 -0.47 -12.29
N GLN A 216 16.99 0.65 -13.02
CA GLN A 216 18.29 1.27 -13.32
C GLN A 216 19.00 1.79 -12.06
N GLU A 217 18.25 2.37 -11.12
CA GLU A 217 18.82 2.92 -9.88
C GLU A 217 19.09 1.84 -8.82
N ALA A 218 18.44 0.68 -8.90
CA ALA A 218 18.75 -0.50 -8.10
C ALA A 218 19.91 -1.34 -8.64
N ALA A 219 20.52 -0.97 -9.77
CA ALA A 219 21.61 -1.74 -10.38
C ALA A 219 22.83 -1.84 -9.46
N PRO A 220 23.58 -2.97 -9.47
CA PRO A 220 24.69 -3.22 -8.54
C PRO A 220 25.88 -2.24 -8.64
N ASP A 221 26.00 -1.56 -9.76
CA ASP A 221 27.04 -0.53 -10.00
C ASP A 221 26.67 0.84 -9.42
N ARG A 222 25.47 0.98 -8.85
CA ARG A 222 25.01 2.20 -8.19
C ARG A 222 25.45 2.22 -6.73
N ILE A 223 26.03 3.34 -6.30
CA ILE A 223 26.40 3.51 -4.89
C ILE A 223 25.14 3.72 -4.08
N GLN A 224 24.90 2.78 -3.17
CA GLN A 224 23.82 2.80 -2.22
C GLN A 224 24.32 3.37 -0.87
N GLY A 225 23.39 3.94 -0.12
CA GLY A 225 23.68 4.52 1.19
C GLY A 225 22.40 4.67 2.01
N LEU A 226 22.58 5.16 3.23
CA LEU A 226 21.44 5.54 4.06
C LEU A 226 20.78 6.78 3.46
N MET A 227 19.48 6.73 3.32
CA MET A 227 18.64 7.86 2.94
C MET A 227 17.72 8.24 4.11
N HIS A 228 17.53 9.54 4.33
CA HIS A 228 16.46 10.06 5.18
C HIS A 228 15.10 9.80 4.52
N GLY A 229 15.03 9.93 3.18
CA GLY A 229 13.82 9.70 2.38
C GLY A 229 12.85 10.89 2.34
N ASP A 230 13.00 11.87 3.24
CA ASP A 230 12.22 13.13 3.26
C ASP A 230 13.07 14.32 3.75
N TYR A 231 14.31 14.43 3.21
CA TYR A 231 15.25 15.50 3.56
C TYR A 231 14.85 16.83 2.91
N ARG A 232 13.88 17.53 3.53
CA ARG A 232 13.32 18.80 3.05
C ARG A 232 13.19 19.81 4.19
N LEU A 233 12.99 21.08 3.86
CA LEU A 233 13.05 22.19 4.83
C LEU A 233 12.07 22.03 5.99
N ASP A 234 10.87 21.50 5.78
CA ASP A 234 9.89 21.28 6.86
C ASP A 234 10.39 20.28 7.93
N ASN A 235 11.42 19.47 7.62
CA ASN A 235 12.07 18.52 8.55
C ASN A 235 13.43 19.00 9.06
N LEU A 236 13.78 20.27 8.81
CA LEU A 236 15.06 20.87 9.18
C LEU A 236 14.84 22.01 10.16
N LEU A 237 15.36 21.86 11.40
CA LEU A 237 15.25 22.84 12.46
C LEU A 237 16.54 23.66 12.52
N PHE A 238 16.47 24.93 12.13
CA PHE A 238 17.60 25.87 12.17
C PHE A 238 17.74 26.48 13.54
N GLY A 239 18.86 26.18 14.22
CA GLY A 239 19.16 26.74 15.52
C GLY A 239 19.29 28.26 15.49
N THR A 240 18.72 28.93 16.48
CA THR A 240 18.83 30.38 16.69
C THR A 240 19.85 30.68 17.79
N ALA A 241 19.99 31.96 18.18
CA ALA A 241 20.93 32.34 19.23
C ALA A 241 20.66 31.59 20.55
N GLY A 242 21.66 30.88 21.05
CA GLY A 242 21.56 30.04 22.24
C GLY A 242 21.23 28.56 21.94
N ALA A 243 21.05 28.17 20.70
CA ALA A 243 20.87 26.76 20.35
C ALA A 243 22.19 25.98 20.44
N ASP A 244 22.12 24.73 20.89
CA ASP A 244 23.28 23.82 20.97
C ASP A 244 23.78 23.39 19.60
N ARG A 245 22.87 23.38 18.59
CA ARG A 245 23.17 22.94 17.23
C ARG A 245 22.69 23.95 16.20
N PRO A 246 23.47 24.21 15.14
CA PRO A 246 23.05 25.10 14.06
C PRO A 246 21.94 24.50 13.18
N LEU A 247 21.83 23.16 13.16
CA LEU A 247 20.82 22.39 12.42
C LEU A 247 20.46 21.12 13.20
N THR A 248 19.19 20.77 13.23
CA THR A 248 18.72 19.45 13.68
C THR A 248 17.80 18.88 12.59
N VAL A 249 18.08 17.65 12.18
CA VAL A 249 17.26 16.88 11.23
C VAL A 249 16.31 16.02 12.03
N VAL A 250 15.02 16.09 11.70
CA VAL A 250 13.95 15.36 12.41
C VAL A 250 13.15 14.51 11.44
N ASP A 251 12.28 13.64 11.97
CA ASP A 251 11.35 12.79 11.23
C ASP A 251 12.04 11.70 10.38
N TRP A 252 12.79 10.83 11.06
CA TRP A 252 13.54 9.72 10.47
C TRP A 252 12.67 8.49 10.14
N GLN A 253 11.34 8.61 10.17
CA GLN A 253 10.39 7.53 9.92
C GLN A 253 10.45 6.95 8.50
N THR A 254 10.99 7.71 7.54
CA THR A 254 11.15 7.29 6.13
C THR A 254 12.54 6.77 5.81
N VAL A 255 13.41 6.64 6.84
CA VAL A 255 14.79 6.17 6.65
C VAL A 255 14.81 4.82 5.92
N SER A 256 15.67 4.70 4.93
CA SER A 256 15.78 3.52 4.07
C SER A 256 17.20 3.39 3.50
N TRP A 257 17.47 2.24 2.90
CA TRP A 257 18.69 2.01 2.15
C TRP A 257 18.39 2.12 0.64
N GLY A 258 19.15 2.90 -0.08
CA GLY A 258 18.90 3.14 -1.49
C GLY A 258 19.95 4.02 -2.17
N PRO A 259 19.63 4.57 -3.35
CA PRO A 259 20.58 5.43 -4.09
C PRO A 259 21.02 6.61 -3.25
N ALA A 260 22.32 6.64 -2.87
CA ALA A 260 22.86 7.52 -1.83
C ALA A 260 22.65 9.02 -2.06
N LEU A 261 22.42 9.43 -3.32
CA LEU A 261 22.31 10.85 -3.70
C LEU A 261 20.85 11.33 -3.80
N THR A 262 19.88 10.49 -3.45
CA THR A 262 18.44 10.82 -3.48
C THR A 262 18.12 12.03 -2.60
N ASP A 263 18.56 12.03 -1.32
CA ASP A 263 18.29 13.13 -0.39
C ASP A 263 18.92 14.44 -0.84
N LEU A 264 20.16 14.39 -1.36
CA LEU A 264 20.81 15.58 -1.90
C LEU A 264 20.06 16.14 -3.10
N SER A 265 19.64 15.28 -4.02
CA SER A 265 18.88 15.67 -5.20
C SER A 265 17.51 16.24 -4.82
N TYR A 266 16.84 15.61 -3.87
CA TYR A 266 15.56 16.06 -3.34
C TYR A 266 15.69 17.44 -2.69
N PHE A 267 16.67 17.65 -1.84
CA PHE A 267 16.92 18.94 -1.21
C PHE A 267 17.28 20.03 -2.24
N LEU A 268 18.24 19.78 -3.13
CA LEU A 268 18.65 20.75 -4.14
C LEU A 268 17.51 21.10 -5.12
N GLY A 269 16.64 20.15 -5.40
CA GLY A 269 15.51 20.35 -6.32
C GLY A 269 14.48 21.36 -5.82
N CYS A 270 14.26 21.49 -4.50
CA CYS A 270 13.19 22.31 -3.96
C CYS A 270 13.59 23.34 -2.91
N ALA A 271 14.65 23.11 -2.12
CA ALA A 271 14.99 23.94 -0.97
C ALA A 271 15.29 25.41 -1.31
N LEU A 272 15.69 25.71 -2.52
CA LEU A 272 15.94 27.07 -3.00
C LEU A 272 14.92 27.47 -4.08
N PRO A 273 14.52 28.76 -4.19
CA PRO A 273 13.91 29.26 -5.39
C PRO A 273 14.75 28.91 -6.62
N THR A 274 14.12 28.62 -7.75
CA THR A 274 14.82 28.10 -8.96
C THR A 274 16.01 28.98 -9.38
N GLN A 275 15.90 30.31 -9.33
CA GLN A 275 16.99 31.18 -9.72
C GLN A 275 18.17 31.11 -8.77
N ASP A 276 17.92 31.08 -7.45
CA ASP A 276 18.98 30.99 -6.43
C ASP A 276 19.62 29.60 -6.48
N ARG A 277 18.87 28.56 -6.75
CA ARG A 277 19.41 27.23 -7.02
C ARG A 277 20.40 27.24 -8.19
N ARG A 278 20.01 27.83 -9.33
CA ARG A 278 20.88 27.94 -10.51
C ARG A 278 22.20 28.66 -10.21
N GLU A 279 22.13 29.72 -9.40
CA GLU A 279 23.30 30.51 -9.03
C GLU A 279 24.27 29.73 -8.11
N HIS A 280 23.72 28.96 -7.15
CA HIS A 280 24.54 28.33 -6.11
C HIS A 280 24.78 26.83 -6.33
N TYR A 281 24.22 26.21 -7.37
CA TYR A 281 24.16 24.77 -7.59
C TYR A 281 25.55 24.10 -7.51
N ASP A 282 26.50 24.55 -8.28
CA ASP A 282 27.86 23.98 -8.31
C ASP A 282 28.63 24.16 -6.99
N ALA A 283 28.38 25.26 -6.28
CA ALA A 283 28.98 25.48 -4.98
C ALA A 283 28.41 24.50 -3.92
N LEU A 284 27.10 24.24 -3.96
CA LEU A 284 26.43 23.30 -3.07
C LEU A 284 26.88 21.86 -3.33
N LEU A 285 27.01 21.44 -4.60
CA LEU A 285 27.53 20.11 -4.95
C LEU A 285 28.96 19.92 -4.43
N ARG A 286 29.82 20.93 -4.59
CA ARG A 286 31.19 20.89 -4.06
C ARG A 286 31.24 20.84 -2.53
N ALA A 287 30.39 21.61 -1.86
CA ALA A 287 30.30 21.61 -0.41
C ALA A 287 29.87 20.25 0.15
N TYR A 288 28.85 19.63 -0.46
CA TYR A 288 28.43 18.29 -0.11
C TYR A 288 29.55 17.26 -0.34
N HIS A 289 30.15 17.25 -1.52
CA HIS A 289 31.24 16.32 -1.85
C HIS A 289 32.43 16.45 -0.85
N GLN A 290 32.82 17.66 -0.49
CA GLN A 290 33.85 17.88 0.53
C GLN A 290 33.44 17.34 1.90
N ALA A 291 32.16 17.47 2.25
CA ALA A 291 31.62 17.04 3.53
C ALA A 291 31.50 15.52 3.66
N LEU A 292 31.42 14.77 2.56
CA LEU A 292 31.49 13.31 2.56
C LEU A 292 32.77 12.77 3.18
N GLY A 293 33.85 13.55 3.13
CA GLY A 293 35.15 13.18 3.66
C GLY A 293 36.05 12.45 2.66
N PRO A 294 37.36 12.33 2.98
CA PRO A 294 38.35 11.84 2.03
C PRO A 294 38.26 10.35 1.70
N SER A 295 37.53 9.58 2.49
CA SER A 295 37.35 8.13 2.30
C SER A 295 36.10 7.78 1.45
N ALA A 296 35.31 8.78 1.09
CA ALA A 296 34.08 8.52 0.32
C ALA A 296 34.45 8.04 -1.10
N PRO A 297 33.76 6.98 -1.59
CA PRO A 297 34.06 6.36 -2.89
C PRO A 297 33.46 7.14 -4.07
N LEU A 298 33.10 8.40 -3.91
CA LEU A 298 32.44 9.24 -4.92
C LEU A 298 33.35 10.41 -5.31
N SER A 299 33.59 10.60 -6.60
CA SER A 299 34.10 11.85 -7.13
C SER A 299 33.03 12.94 -7.20
N LEU A 300 33.44 14.20 -7.41
CA LEU A 300 32.45 15.27 -7.63
C LEU A 300 31.62 15.04 -8.90
N ALA A 301 32.19 14.40 -9.92
CA ALA A 301 31.46 14.04 -11.14
C ALA A 301 30.38 12.95 -10.85
N ASP A 302 30.71 11.96 -10.00
CA ASP A 302 29.74 10.94 -9.57
C ASP A 302 28.61 11.55 -8.76
N VAL A 303 28.89 12.52 -7.89
CA VAL A 303 27.89 13.28 -7.15
C VAL A 303 26.97 14.03 -8.11
N ALA A 304 27.53 14.78 -9.07
CA ALA A 304 26.74 15.54 -10.02
C ALA A 304 25.82 14.63 -10.88
N GLU A 305 26.38 13.53 -11.39
CA GLU A 305 25.62 12.58 -12.21
C GLU A 305 24.55 11.83 -11.39
N GLY A 306 24.86 11.44 -10.15
CA GLY A 306 23.89 10.80 -9.27
C GLY A 306 22.74 11.74 -8.89
N VAL A 307 23.02 13.00 -8.56
CA VAL A 307 21.99 14.03 -8.31
C VAL A 307 21.12 14.25 -9.55
N ARG A 308 21.74 14.29 -10.74
CA ARG A 308 21.02 14.39 -12.01
C ARG A 308 20.02 13.24 -12.18
N ARG A 309 20.44 11.99 -11.99
CA ARG A 309 19.56 10.82 -12.11
C ARG A 309 18.46 10.80 -11.04
N GLN A 310 18.77 11.23 -9.81
CA GLN A 310 17.80 11.24 -8.71
C GLN A 310 16.85 12.46 -8.70
N SER A 311 16.97 13.39 -9.66
CA SER A 311 16.12 14.60 -9.70
C SER A 311 14.63 14.31 -9.89
N PHE A 312 14.27 13.11 -10.35
CA PHE A 312 12.90 12.66 -10.48
C PHE A 312 12.23 12.30 -9.15
N PHE A 313 13.00 12.02 -8.11
CA PHE A 313 12.46 11.65 -6.80
C PHE A 313 11.50 12.71 -6.27
N GLY A 314 11.87 13.98 -6.34
CA GLY A 314 11.00 15.07 -5.87
C GLY A 314 9.75 15.28 -6.73
N VAL A 315 9.83 15.02 -8.03
CA VAL A 315 8.63 15.03 -8.91
C VAL A 315 7.67 13.92 -8.50
N MET A 316 8.20 12.70 -8.28
CA MET A 316 7.42 11.58 -7.76
C MET A 316 6.78 11.91 -6.41
N MET A 317 7.55 12.48 -5.46
CA MET A 317 7.05 12.84 -4.13
C MET A 317 5.93 13.88 -4.20
N ALA A 318 6.03 14.88 -5.07
CA ALA A 318 4.97 15.87 -5.27
C ALA A 318 3.67 15.23 -5.77
N ILE A 319 3.76 14.29 -6.72
CA ILE A 319 2.60 13.57 -7.27
C ILE A 319 2.00 12.64 -6.22
N VAL A 320 2.80 11.70 -5.70
CA VAL A 320 2.32 10.62 -4.83
C VAL A 320 1.81 11.16 -3.50
N SER A 321 2.59 12.01 -2.81
CA SER A 321 2.22 12.50 -1.48
C SER A 321 0.97 13.36 -1.52
N SER A 322 0.81 14.22 -2.54
CA SER A 322 -0.40 15.06 -2.67
C SER A 322 -1.70 14.26 -2.85
N MET A 323 -1.58 13.02 -3.34
CA MET A 323 -2.74 12.14 -3.56
C MET A 323 -3.05 11.22 -2.37
N LEU A 324 -2.09 11.03 -1.46
CA LEU A 324 -2.21 10.10 -0.33
C LEU A 324 -2.41 10.78 1.04
N VAL A 325 -2.15 12.11 1.14
CA VAL A 325 -2.36 12.85 2.40
C VAL A 325 -3.66 13.64 2.39
N GLU A 326 -4.15 13.99 3.58
CA GLU A 326 -5.31 14.87 3.72
C GLU A 326 -5.07 16.21 3.01
N ARG A 327 -6.04 16.64 2.22
CA ARG A 327 -5.96 17.86 1.43
C ARG A 327 -6.10 19.11 2.30
N THR A 328 -5.14 20.02 2.22
CA THR A 328 -5.20 21.35 2.84
C THR A 328 -4.72 22.42 1.85
N GLU A 329 -5.15 23.68 2.04
CA GLU A 329 -4.71 24.79 1.19
C GLU A 329 -3.19 25.00 1.22
N ARG A 330 -2.55 24.85 2.40
CA ARG A 330 -1.08 24.92 2.51
C ARG A 330 -0.43 23.74 1.81
N GLY A 331 -1.00 22.53 1.95
CA GLY A 331 -0.54 21.31 1.27
C GLY A 331 -0.56 21.46 -0.24
N ASP A 332 -1.70 21.91 -0.80
CA ASP A 332 -1.84 22.15 -2.24
C ASP A 332 -0.75 23.11 -2.76
N ARG A 333 -0.53 24.22 -2.07
CA ARG A 333 0.53 25.20 -2.44
C ARG A 333 1.92 24.61 -2.34
N MET A 334 2.18 23.80 -1.29
CA MET A 334 3.48 23.16 -1.08
C MET A 334 3.77 22.16 -2.21
N PHE A 335 2.83 21.26 -2.52
CA PHE A 335 3.04 20.26 -3.57
C PHE A 335 3.21 20.90 -4.96
N MET A 336 2.48 21.97 -5.27
CA MET A 336 2.67 22.69 -6.53
C MET A 336 4.01 23.42 -6.59
N THR A 337 4.48 24.00 -5.47
CA THR A 337 5.84 24.58 -5.37
C THR A 337 6.91 23.51 -5.57
N MET A 338 6.76 22.36 -4.92
CA MET A 338 7.65 21.21 -5.09
C MET A 338 7.69 20.74 -6.53
N LEU A 339 6.50 20.51 -7.15
CA LEU A 339 6.43 20.07 -8.54
C LEU A 339 7.18 21.02 -9.47
N GLN A 340 6.89 22.32 -9.37
CA GLN A 340 7.52 23.34 -10.20
C GLN A 340 9.04 23.31 -10.05
N ARG A 341 9.54 23.41 -8.83
CA ARG A 341 10.99 23.50 -8.57
C ARG A 341 11.73 22.23 -8.95
N HIS A 342 11.15 21.05 -8.69
CA HIS A 342 11.73 19.78 -9.08
C HIS A 342 11.73 19.57 -10.60
N CYS A 343 10.64 19.92 -11.29
CA CYS A 343 10.62 19.85 -12.75
C CYS A 343 11.65 20.81 -13.37
N ASP A 344 11.79 22.03 -12.83
CA ASP A 344 12.86 22.95 -13.24
C ASP A 344 14.26 22.33 -13.00
N HIS A 345 14.45 21.60 -11.90
CA HIS A 345 15.73 20.90 -11.62
C HIS A 345 16.01 19.80 -12.64
N VAL A 346 15.00 18.99 -12.99
CA VAL A 346 15.09 17.96 -14.04
C VAL A 346 15.49 18.59 -15.38
N LEU A 347 14.87 19.71 -15.76
CA LEU A 347 15.13 20.41 -17.01
C LEU A 347 16.52 21.07 -17.02
N ASP A 348 16.91 21.75 -15.94
CA ASP A 348 18.21 22.43 -15.81
C ASP A 348 19.40 21.45 -15.86
N THR A 349 19.22 20.21 -15.40
CA THR A 349 20.25 19.18 -15.41
C THR A 349 20.20 18.27 -16.63
N ASP A 350 19.27 18.49 -17.56
CA ASP A 350 19.01 17.60 -18.71
C ASP A 350 18.78 16.13 -18.26
N ALA A 351 18.10 15.96 -17.11
CA ALA A 351 17.93 14.62 -16.53
C ALA A 351 16.99 13.73 -17.34
N LEU A 352 16.09 14.30 -18.16
CA LEU A 352 15.21 13.50 -19.04
C LEU A 352 16.01 12.56 -19.95
N ALA A 353 17.24 12.89 -20.30
CA ALA A 353 18.14 12.04 -21.08
C ALA A 353 18.63 10.79 -20.31
N THR A 354 18.48 10.76 -18.98
CA THR A 354 18.88 9.61 -18.13
C THR A 354 17.76 8.60 -17.97
N LEU A 355 16.51 8.97 -18.28
CA LEU A 355 15.38 8.03 -18.20
C LEU A 355 15.51 6.96 -19.28
N PRO A 356 15.29 5.69 -18.94
CA PRO A 356 15.19 4.64 -19.94
C PRO A 356 14.03 4.92 -20.90
N ALA A 357 14.05 4.27 -22.07
CA ALA A 357 12.93 4.34 -22.98
C ALA A 357 11.66 3.87 -22.26
N ALA A 358 10.55 4.58 -22.53
CA ALA A 358 9.25 4.15 -22.02
C ALA A 358 8.99 2.70 -22.50
N GLN A 359 8.73 1.83 -21.56
CA GLN A 359 8.35 0.45 -21.83
C GLN A 359 6.89 0.29 -21.41
N THR A 360 6.08 -0.30 -22.28
CA THR A 360 4.82 -0.89 -21.83
C THR A 360 5.22 -2.21 -21.18
N PRO A 361 5.09 -2.35 -19.85
CA PRO A 361 5.49 -3.59 -19.21
C PRO A 361 4.66 -4.74 -19.79
N GLU A 362 5.32 -5.86 -20.15
CA GLU A 362 4.57 -7.05 -20.55
C GLU A 362 3.68 -7.53 -19.41
N PRO A 363 2.45 -7.99 -19.68
CA PRO A 363 1.58 -8.55 -18.66
C PRO A 363 2.27 -9.65 -17.86
N LEU A 364 2.19 -9.57 -16.53
CA LEU A 364 2.79 -10.59 -15.66
C LEU A 364 2.01 -11.90 -15.79
N ARG A 365 2.74 -13.02 -15.69
CA ARG A 365 2.18 -14.37 -15.71
C ARG A 365 2.49 -15.09 -14.42
N PRO A 366 1.55 -15.87 -13.85
CA PRO A 366 1.85 -16.74 -12.73
C PRO A 366 2.77 -17.88 -13.19
N SER A 367 3.53 -18.42 -12.23
CA SER A 367 4.30 -19.64 -12.37
C SER A 367 3.52 -20.85 -11.82
N GLU A 368 3.95 -22.06 -12.14
CA GLU A 368 3.34 -23.26 -11.54
C GLU A 368 3.45 -23.29 -10.01
N ALA A 369 4.46 -22.64 -9.44
CA ALA A 369 4.61 -22.52 -7.99
C ALA A 369 3.51 -21.64 -7.35
N ASP A 370 2.96 -20.68 -8.08
CA ASP A 370 1.85 -19.85 -7.61
C ASP A 370 0.53 -20.64 -7.47
N GLU A 371 0.43 -21.86 -7.98
CA GLU A 371 -0.71 -22.78 -7.78
C GLU A 371 -0.67 -23.53 -6.45
N LEU A 372 0.48 -23.55 -5.79
CA LEU A 372 0.65 -24.27 -4.53
C LEU A 372 0.13 -23.45 -3.35
N ALA A 373 -0.09 -24.11 -2.22
CA ALA A 373 -0.39 -23.41 -0.98
C ALA A 373 0.87 -22.69 -0.45
N HIS A 374 0.69 -21.49 0.07
CA HIS A 374 1.75 -20.63 0.54
C HIS A 374 1.88 -20.66 2.06
N ALA A 375 3.10 -20.56 2.56
CA ALA A 375 3.35 -20.47 3.99
C ALA A 375 2.81 -19.13 4.53
N PRO A 376 1.95 -19.13 5.57
CA PRO A 376 1.45 -17.91 6.16
C PRO A 376 2.56 -17.13 6.88
N THR A 377 2.50 -15.81 6.84
CA THR A 377 3.30 -14.94 7.69
C THR A 377 2.61 -14.69 9.03
N ALA A 378 3.32 -14.10 9.99
CA ALA A 378 2.75 -13.72 11.29
C ALA A 378 1.91 -12.43 11.22
N GLU A 379 1.83 -11.77 10.07
CA GLU A 379 1.11 -10.51 9.89
C GLU A 379 -0.40 -10.70 10.06
N PRO A 380 -1.08 -9.82 10.79
CA PRO A 380 -2.53 -9.83 10.91
C PRO A 380 -3.20 -9.83 9.52
N LEU A 381 -4.37 -10.47 9.41
CA LEU A 381 -5.17 -10.53 8.18
C LEU A 381 -4.46 -11.24 6.99
N TRP A 382 -3.38 -11.98 7.25
CA TRP A 382 -2.83 -12.86 6.22
C TRP A 382 -3.87 -13.94 5.88
N SER A 383 -4.19 -14.06 4.61
CA SER A 383 -5.15 -15.04 4.10
C SER A 383 -4.71 -15.61 2.78
N GLU A 384 -5.18 -16.80 2.46
CA GLU A 384 -5.03 -17.43 1.16
C GLU A 384 -6.37 -17.93 0.66
N SER A 385 -6.68 -17.75 -0.62
CA SER A 385 -7.95 -18.23 -1.16
C SER A 385 -7.88 -18.69 -2.60
N TRP A 386 -8.58 -19.78 -2.87
CA TRP A 386 -8.90 -20.28 -4.20
C TRP A 386 -10.36 -19.96 -4.50
N TYR A 387 -10.59 -19.39 -5.67
CA TYR A 387 -11.92 -19.05 -6.18
C TYR A 387 -12.10 -19.63 -7.58
N ALA A 388 -13.32 -20.07 -7.87
CA ALA A 388 -13.72 -20.50 -9.20
C ALA A 388 -15.22 -20.28 -9.44
N ASP A 389 -15.59 -19.82 -10.63
CA ASP A 389 -16.98 -19.61 -11.04
C ASP A 389 -17.32 -20.25 -12.39
N PHE A 390 -18.58 -20.26 -12.72
CA PHE A 390 -19.12 -20.60 -14.05
C PHE A 390 -20.47 -19.90 -14.29
N ALA A 391 -20.81 -19.69 -15.55
CA ALA A 391 -22.09 -19.15 -15.97
C ALA A 391 -22.63 -19.92 -17.18
N ASP A 392 -23.73 -20.64 -16.99
CA ASP A 392 -24.45 -21.40 -18.03
C ASP A 392 -25.74 -20.68 -18.41
N ALA A 393 -25.64 -19.79 -19.39
CA ALA A 393 -26.81 -19.05 -19.89
C ALA A 393 -27.87 -19.95 -20.52
N ALA A 394 -27.50 -21.10 -21.07
CA ALA A 394 -28.44 -22.01 -21.73
C ALA A 394 -29.36 -22.72 -20.72
N GLN A 395 -28.84 -23.02 -19.54
CA GLN A 395 -29.60 -23.65 -18.47
C GLN A 395 -30.11 -22.63 -17.42
N GLY A 396 -29.75 -21.36 -17.53
CA GLY A 396 -30.07 -20.34 -16.53
C GLY A 396 -29.45 -20.63 -15.17
N LEU A 397 -28.21 -21.12 -15.15
CA LEU A 397 -27.50 -21.53 -13.95
C LEU A 397 -26.14 -20.85 -13.85
N GLY A 398 -25.89 -20.15 -12.76
CA GLY A 398 -24.57 -19.69 -12.39
C GLY A 398 -24.14 -20.23 -11.03
N GLY A 399 -22.84 -20.41 -10.84
CA GLY A 399 -22.31 -20.86 -9.56
C GLY A 399 -20.88 -20.42 -9.32
N TRP A 400 -20.50 -20.38 -8.04
CA TRP A 400 -19.14 -20.10 -7.65
C TRP A 400 -18.75 -20.83 -6.36
N PHE A 401 -17.47 -21.07 -6.24
CA PHE A 401 -16.82 -21.71 -5.10
C PHE A 401 -15.69 -20.82 -4.59
N ARG A 402 -15.46 -20.80 -3.27
CA ARG A 402 -14.29 -20.20 -2.67
C ARG A 402 -13.89 -20.97 -1.39
N LEU A 403 -12.61 -21.33 -1.29
CA LEU A 403 -11.97 -21.68 -0.04
C LEU A 403 -11.09 -20.51 0.39
N GLY A 404 -11.24 -20.02 1.61
CA GLY A 404 -10.38 -19.01 2.21
C GLY A 404 -9.75 -19.53 3.49
N LEU A 405 -8.42 -19.52 3.57
CA LEU A 405 -7.67 -19.87 4.78
C LEU A 405 -7.29 -18.58 5.51
N ILE A 406 -7.73 -18.43 6.75
CA ILE A 406 -7.39 -17.30 7.63
C ILE A 406 -6.45 -17.84 8.71
N ALA A 407 -5.16 -17.95 8.36
CA ALA A 407 -4.19 -18.71 9.14
C ALA A 407 -4.04 -18.19 10.58
N ASN A 408 -3.98 -16.86 10.76
CA ASN A 408 -3.79 -16.24 12.07
C ASN A 408 -5.03 -16.33 12.97
N GLU A 409 -6.22 -16.52 12.40
CA GLU A 409 -7.46 -16.82 13.13
C GLU A 409 -7.67 -18.34 13.29
N ARG A 410 -6.81 -19.17 12.72
CA ARG A 410 -6.90 -20.65 12.72
C ARG A 410 -8.24 -21.16 12.19
N THR A 411 -8.77 -20.51 11.17
CA THR A 411 -10.07 -20.83 10.57
C THR A 411 -9.97 -20.91 9.05
N ALA A 412 -10.89 -21.66 8.45
CA ALA A 412 -11.11 -21.69 7.02
C ALA A 412 -12.59 -21.37 6.71
N TRP A 413 -12.83 -20.64 5.63
CA TRP A 413 -14.14 -20.27 5.14
C TRP A 413 -14.39 -20.95 3.81
N VAL A 414 -15.46 -21.76 3.74
CA VAL A 414 -15.89 -22.44 2.52
C VAL A 414 -17.21 -21.84 2.06
N HIS A 415 -17.22 -21.35 0.84
CA HIS A 415 -18.42 -20.84 0.19
C HIS A 415 -18.63 -21.63 -1.12
N ALA A 416 -19.87 -22.09 -1.32
CA ALA A 416 -20.31 -22.64 -2.61
C ALA A 416 -21.76 -22.21 -2.84
N LEU A 417 -21.98 -21.43 -3.88
CA LEU A 417 -23.29 -20.86 -4.16
C LEU A 417 -23.70 -21.16 -5.59
N LEU A 418 -25.01 -21.36 -5.76
CA LEU A 418 -25.69 -21.51 -7.05
C LEU A 418 -26.85 -20.53 -7.13
N CYS A 419 -27.10 -19.96 -8.30
CA CYS A 419 -28.25 -19.10 -8.53
C CYS A 419 -28.66 -19.08 -10.00
N GLY A 420 -29.90 -18.66 -10.24
CA GLY A 420 -30.43 -18.48 -11.57
C GLY A 420 -31.79 -17.78 -11.53
N PRO A 421 -32.32 -17.34 -12.70
CA PRO A 421 -33.57 -16.61 -12.76
C PRO A 421 -34.80 -17.45 -12.32
N ASP A 422 -34.76 -18.77 -12.52
CA ASP A 422 -35.86 -19.69 -12.28
C ASP A 422 -35.63 -20.64 -11.08
N MET A 423 -34.64 -20.33 -10.22
CA MET A 423 -34.30 -21.15 -9.05
C MET A 423 -33.96 -20.27 -7.84
N PRO A 424 -34.18 -20.79 -6.61
CA PRO A 424 -33.73 -20.12 -5.40
C PRO A 424 -32.18 -20.03 -5.40
N THR A 425 -31.64 -19.03 -4.73
CA THR A 425 -30.20 -19.02 -4.43
C THR A 425 -29.88 -20.11 -3.42
N LEU A 426 -28.89 -20.94 -3.75
CA LEU A 426 -28.40 -21.98 -2.85
C LEU A 426 -27.07 -21.55 -2.29
N ALA A 427 -26.85 -21.70 -0.99
CA ALA A 427 -25.61 -21.32 -0.34
C ALA A 427 -25.15 -22.39 0.66
N ALA A 428 -23.95 -22.89 0.46
CA ALA A 428 -23.14 -23.52 1.50
C ALA A 428 -22.12 -22.48 1.95
N ASP A 429 -22.34 -21.92 3.13
CA ASP A 429 -21.45 -20.95 3.80
C ASP A 429 -21.04 -21.56 5.14
N VAL A 430 -19.82 -22.04 5.21
CA VAL A 430 -19.32 -22.85 6.33
C VAL A 430 -17.99 -22.32 6.83
N ARG A 431 -17.88 -22.15 8.15
CA ARG A 431 -16.62 -21.86 8.83
C ARG A 431 -16.14 -23.10 9.60
N VAL A 432 -14.88 -23.48 9.42
CA VAL A 432 -14.27 -24.64 10.07
C VAL A 432 -12.90 -24.28 10.64
N PRO A 433 -12.36 -25.05 11.60
CA PRO A 433 -10.97 -24.93 11.99
C PRO A 433 -10.04 -25.05 10.79
N LEU A 434 -8.90 -24.34 10.84
CA LEU A 434 -7.89 -24.39 9.78
C LEU A 434 -7.46 -25.84 9.52
N PRO A 435 -7.60 -26.36 8.29
CA PRO A 435 -7.24 -27.73 7.97
C PRO A 435 -5.72 -27.92 7.94
N ALA A 436 -5.26 -29.14 8.22
CA ALA A 436 -3.86 -29.50 8.04
C ALA A 436 -3.48 -29.68 6.55
N ASP A 437 -4.44 -30.09 5.73
CA ASP A 437 -4.33 -30.21 4.29
C ASP A 437 -5.39 -29.27 3.65
N PRO A 438 -4.99 -28.21 2.94
CA PRO A 438 -5.94 -27.30 2.34
C PRO A 438 -6.71 -27.90 1.16
N TRP A 439 -6.23 -29.00 0.59
CA TRP A 439 -6.80 -29.61 -0.62
C TRP A 439 -7.99 -30.54 -0.36
N VAL A 440 -8.15 -31.00 0.89
CA VAL A 440 -9.22 -31.91 1.28
C VAL A 440 -9.76 -31.50 2.66
N LEU A 441 -11.02 -31.11 2.69
CA LEU A 441 -11.72 -30.74 3.92
C LEU A 441 -13.03 -31.48 4.03
N GLY A 442 -13.44 -31.80 5.26
CA GLY A 442 -14.75 -32.41 5.48
C GLY A 442 -15.25 -32.23 6.90
N THR A 443 -16.59 -32.18 7.01
CA THR A 443 -17.38 -32.21 8.25
C THR A 443 -18.60 -33.09 8.03
N ASP A 444 -19.47 -33.20 9.03
CA ASP A 444 -20.76 -33.88 8.87
C ASP A 444 -21.71 -33.21 7.85
N SER A 445 -21.44 -31.95 7.49
CA SER A 445 -22.29 -31.13 6.61
C SER A 445 -21.70 -30.86 5.24
N PHE A 446 -20.42 -31.11 5.01
CA PHE A 446 -19.80 -30.97 3.68
C PHE A 446 -18.54 -31.84 3.54
N GLU A 447 -18.22 -32.18 2.29
CA GLU A 447 -16.99 -32.79 1.83
C GLU A 447 -16.46 -31.97 0.66
N LEU A 448 -15.18 -31.62 0.70
CA LEU A 448 -14.50 -30.80 -0.31
C LEU A 448 -13.19 -31.46 -0.68
N GLY A 449 -12.99 -31.69 -1.98
CA GLY A 449 -11.71 -31.96 -2.60
C GLY A 449 -11.49 -30.98 -3.76
N HIS A 450 -10.36 -30.32 -3.80
CA HIS A 450 -10.01 -29.46 -4.93
C HIS A 450 -8.51 -29.55 -5.24
N ALA A 451 -8.13 -29.35 -6.49
CA ALA A 451 -6.74 -29.40 -6.90
C ALA A 451 -6.51 -28.78 -8.29
N ALA A 452 -5.35 -28.16 -8.49
CA ALA A 452 -4.79 -27.93 -9.83
C ALA A 452 -4.20 -29.26 -10.33
N THR A 453 -4.98 -30.05 -11.06
CA THR A 453 -4.55 -31.37 -11.58
C THR A 453 -3.51 -31.26 -12.68
N ALA A 454 -3.50 -30.13 -13.40
CA ALA A 454 -2.41 -29.69 -14.25
C ALA A 454 -2.22 -28.18 -13.97
N PRO A 455 -1.09 -27.76 -13.34
CA PRO A 455 -0.89 -26.39 -12.93
C PRO A 455 -1.11 -25.39 -14.05
N LEU A 456 -1.84 -24.31 -13.78
CA LEU A 456 -2.25 -23.26 -14.69
C LEU A 456 -3.10 -23.71 -15.91
N GLN A 457 -3.41 -25.00 -16.02
CA GLN A 457 -4.17 -25.58 -17.14
C GLN A 457 -5.52 -26.15 -16.70
N THR A 458 -5.53 -27.03 -15.71
CA THR A 458 -6.75 -27.72 -15.29
C THR A 458 -6.91 -27.72 -13.79
N TYR A 459 -8.07 -27.27 -13.33
CA TYR A 459 -8.46 -27.23 -11.93
C TYR A 459 -9.73 -28.04 -11.70
N ARG A 460 -9.76 -28.86 -10.66
CA ARG A 460 -10.88 -29.74 -10.33
C ARG A 460 -11.47 -29.39 -8.96
N LEU A 461 -12.79 -29.46 -8.86
CA LEU A 461 -13.57 -29.37 -7.64
C LEU A 461 -14.50 -30.58 -7.53
N ASP A 462 -14.45 -31.25 -6.39
CA ASP A 462 -15.42 -32.23 -5.93
C ASP A 462 -15.99 -31.73 -4.59
N LEU A 463 -17.21 -31.22 -4.59
CA LEU A 463 -17.89 -30.69 -3.41
C LEU A 463 -19.23 -31.37 -3.22
N ARG A 464 -19.51 -31.83 -1.99
CA ARG A 464 -20.83 -32.20 -1.50
C ARG A 464 -21.14 -31.39 -0.27
N ALA A 465 -22.28 -30.73 -0.23
CA ALA A 465 -22.67 -29.89 0.89
C ALA A 465 -24.17 -29.95 1.18
N ARG A 466 -24.50 -29.81 2.45
CA ARG A 466 -25.87 -29.49 2.88
C ARG A 466 -26.03 -27.98 2.85
N ALA A 467 -26.48 -27.46 1.71
CA ALA A 467 -26.71 -26.04 1.46
C ALA A 467 -28.04 -25.54 2.04
N GLN A 468 -28.26 -24.25 1.98
CA GLN A 468 -29.50 -23.57 2.29
C GLN A 468 -30.09 -22.94 1.03
N ALA A 469 -31.39 -23.10 0.78
CA ALA A 469 -32.09 -22.49 -0.34
C ALA A 469 -32.84 -21.22 0.11
N TYR A 470 -32.68 -20.14 -0.64
CA TYR A 470 -33.21 -18.81 -0.38
C TYR A 470 -34.05 -18.33 -1.56
N SER A 471 -35.37 -18.15 -1.36
CA SER A 471 -36.23 -17.51 -2.36
C SER A 471 -36.01 -16.00 -2.46
N ASP A 472 -35.51 -15.37 -1.39
CA ASP A 472 -34.99 -13.99 -1.37
C ASP A 472 -33.47 -14.02 -1.09
N PRO A 473 -32.61 -13.80 -2.11
CA PRO A 473 -31.17 -13.84 -1.92
C PRO A 473 -30.65 -12.82 -0.89
N SER A 474 -31.38 -11.71 -0.66
CA SER A 474 -30.96 -10.70 0.32
C SER A 474 -31.02 -11.20 1.77
N ALA A 475 -31.71 -12.29 2.04
CA ALA A 475 -31.70 -12.96 3.34
C ALA A 475 -30.27 -13.38 3.76
N LEU A 476 -29.43 -13.76 2.81
CA LEU A 476 -28.00 -14.04 3.06
C LEU A 476 -27.25 -12.81 3.61
N LEU A 477 -27.52 -11.62 3.06
CA LEU A 477 -26.89 -10.39 3.54
C LEU A 477 -27.36 -9.99 4.96
N ARG A 478 -28.55 -10.45 5.36
CA ARG A 478 -29.10 -10.25 6.71
C ARG A 478 -28.71 -11.37 7.68
N GLY A 479 -28.04 -12.44 7.20
CA GLY A 479 -27.66 -13.59 8.02
C GLY A 479 -28.85 -14.48 8.43
N GLU A 480 -29.91 -14.50 7.65
CA GLU A 480 -31.11 -15.34 7.89
C GLU A 480 -30.88 -16.77 7.42
N ALA A 481 -31.56 -17.71 8.03
CA ALA A 481 -31.51 -19.12 7.64
C ALA A 481 -32.41 -19.40 6.45
N GLY A 482 -31.96 -20.25 5.52
CA GLY A 482 -32.73 -20.76 4.39
C GLY A 482 -33.36 -22.13 4.67
N THR A 483 -33.84 -22.79 3.63
CA THR A 483 -34.34 -24.15 3.68
C THR A 483 -33.24 -25.15 3.30
N PRO A 484 -32.93 -26.18 4.12
CA PRO A 484 -31.89 -27.13 3.82
C PRO A 484 -32.11 -27.90 2.51
N VAL A 485 -31.04 -28.09 1.72
CA VAL A 485 -31.05 -28.85 0.46
C VAL A 485 -29.67 -29.48 0.26
N GLU A 486 -29.64 -30.72 -0.25
CA GLU A 486 -28.37 -31.35 -0.65
C GLU A 486 -27.87 -30.76 -1.98
N MET A 487 -26.59 -30.47 -2.04
CA MET A 487 -25.92 -29.90 -3.22
C MET A 487 -24.59 -30.62 -3.48
N THR A 488 -24.35 -30.92 -4.75
CA THR A 488 -23.07 -31.49 -5.21
C THR A 488 -22.57 -30.71 -6.41
N MET A 489 -21.26 -30.42 -6.44
CA MET A 489 -20.58 -29.79 -7.56
C MET A 489 -19.35 -30.64 -7.91
N ASN A 490 -19.37 -31.30 -9.07
CA ASN A 490 -18.22 -32.03 -9.62
C ASN A 490 -17.83 -31.36 -10.92
N LEU A 491 -16.91 -30.42 -10.83
CA LEU A 491 -16.59 -29.50 -11.91
C LEU A 491 -15.09 -29.48 -12.23
N VAL A 492 -14.79 -29.23 -13.48
CA VAL A 492 -13.42 -29.05 -14.00
C VAL A 492 -13.37 -27.73 -14.75
N TRP A 493 -12.37 -26.90 -14.43
CA TRP A 493 -12.03 -25.66 -15.12
C TRP A 493 -10.79 -25.92 -15.98
N ASP A 494 -10.95 -25.91 -17.28
CA ASP A 494 -9.85 -25.95 -18.25
C ASP A 494 -9.55 -24.52 -18.72
N THR A 495 -8.28 -24.14 -18.70
CA THR A 495 -7.84 -22.80 -19.10
C THR A 495 -8.21 -22.50 -20.55
N ASP A 496 -8.96 -21.41 -20.77
CA ASP A 496 -9.45 -20.96 -22.09
C ASP A 496 -8.75 -19.67 -22.56
N GLY A 497 -7.83 -19.16 -21.76
CA GLY A 497 -7.12 -17.93 -22.03
C GLY A 497 -5.72 -17.93 -21.43
N VAL A 498 -5.11 -16.74 -21.36
CA VAL A 498 -3.77 -16.55 -20.80
C VAL A 498 -3.89 -16.20 -19.33
N PRO A 499 -3.25 -16.97 -18.43
CA PRO A 499 -3.17 -16.59 -17.01
C PRO A 499 -2.55 -15.20 -16.83
N TYR A 500 -3.18 -14.37 -16.01
CA TYR A 500 -2.76 -13.00 -15.74
C TYR A 500 -2.43 -12.84 -14.24
N LYS A 501 -1.23 -12.33 -13.92
CA LYS A 501 -0.79 -12.07 -12.54
C LYS A 501 -0.81 -10.57 -12.25
N TYR A 502 -1.33 -10.18 -11.10
CA TYR A 502 -1.37 -8.79 -10.66
C TYR A 502 0.03 -8.27 -10.32
N ARG A 503 0.24 -6.96 -10.57
CA ARG A 503 1.50 -6.27 -10.21
C ARG A 503 1.52 -5.78 -8.77
N MET A 504 0.35 -5.45 -8.22
CA MET A 504 0.23 -4.77 -6.93
C MET A 504 -0.07 -5.72 -5.76
N THR A 505 -0.41 -6.96 -6.05
CA THR A 505 -0.79 -7.93 -5.01
C THR A 505 -0.55 -9.34 -5.50
N THR A 506 -0.33 -10.25 -4.57
CA THR A 506 -0.15 -11.68 -4.85
C THR A 506 -1.49 -12.32 -5.24
N ARG A 507 -1.84 -12.21 -6.49
CA ARG A 507 -3.06 -12.77 -7.09
C ARG A 507 -2.86 -13.02 -8.58
N TYR A 508 -3.52 -14.05 -9.10
CA TYR A 508 -3.66 -14.25 -10.54
C TYR A 508 -5.10 -14.65 -10.91
N GLU A 509 -5.44 -14.43 -12.18
CA GLU A 509 -6.74 -14.70 -12.78
C GLU A 509 -6.56 -15.57 -14.01
N ILE A 510 -7.46 -16.55 -14.20
CA ILE A 510 -7.43 -17.45 -15.37
C ILE A 510 -8.84 -17.60 -15.95
N PRO A 511 -9.09 -17.14 -17.18
CA PRO A 511 -10.30 -17.48 -17.93
C PRO A 511 -10.34 -18.97 -18.23
N CYS A 512 -11.51 -19.58 -18.07
CA CYS A 512 -11.69 -21.02 -18.18
C CYS A 512 -12.93 -21.42 -18.98
N ARG A 513 -12.92 -22.67 -19.48
CA ARG A 513 -14.11 -23.44 -19.83
C ARG A 513 -14.40 -24.45 -18.73
N VAL A 514 -15.67 -24.51 -18.33
CA VAL A 514 -16.10 -25.32 -17.20
C VAL A 514 -16.99 -26.45 -17.68
N SER A 515 -16.69 -27.65 -17.21
CA SER A 515 -17.48 -28.86 -17.52
C SER A 515 -17.66 -29.72 -16.28
N GLY A 516 -18.76 -30.47 -16.25
CA GLY A 516 -19.05 -31.39 -15.15
C GLY A 516 -20.52 -31.52 -14.82
N THR A 517 -20.82 -31.77 -13.57
CA THR A 517 -22.20 -31.95 -13.08
C THR A 517 -22.43 -31.19 -11.79
N VAL A 518 -23.57 -30.51 -11.72
CA VAL A 518 -24.11 -29.93 -10.48
C VAL A 518 -25.41 -30.65 -10.14
N THR A 519 -25.56 -31.15 -8.92
CA THR A 519 -26.79 -31.80 -8.45
C THR A 519 -27.40 -30.98 -7.32
N VAL A 520 -28.72 -30.75 -7.39
CA VAL A 520 -29.49 -30.04 -6.37
C VAL A 520 -30.67 -30.91 -5.98
N GLY A 521 -30.67 -31.48 -4.79
CA GLY A 521 -31.65 -32.51 -4.41
C GLY A 521 -31.60 -33.69 -5.39
N ASP A 522 -32.67 -33.91 -6.12
CA ASP A 522 -32.81 -34.97 -7.12
C ASP A 522 -32.61 -34.46 -8.59
N VAL A 523 -32.16 -33.22 -8.77
CA VAL A 523 -32.04 -32.61 -10.11
C VAL A 523 -30.56 -32.46 -10.49
N ASP A 524 -30.20 -33.05 -11.64
CA ASP A 524 -28.87 -32.93 -12.21
C ASP A 524 -28.85 -31.87 -13.32
N TYR A 525 -27.84 -30.99 -13.23
CA TYR A 525 -27.46 -29.99 -14.27
C TYR A 525 -26.14 -30.42 -14.88
N ARG A 526 -26.12 -30.67 -16.17
CA ARG A 526 -24.90 -31.02 -16.87
C ARG A 526 -24.28 -29.75 -17.45
N VAL A 527 -23.13 -29.36 -16.91
CA VAL A 527 -22.34 -28.22 -17.38
C VAL A 527 -21.43 -28.67 -18.50
N GLU A 528 -21.55 -28.06 -19.69
CA GLU A 528 -20.81 -28.49 -20.89
C GLU A 528 -20.03 -27.32 -21.51
N SER A 529 -18.75 -27.20 -21.16
CA SER A 529 -17.81 -26.20 -21.72
C SER A 529 -18.34 -24.76 -21.67
N VAL A 530 -18.93 -24.37 -20.53
CA VAL A 530 -19.45 -23.01 -20.31
C VAL A 530 -18.32 -22.06 -19.86
N PRO A 531 -18.46 -20.74 -20.05
CA PRO A 531 -17.51 -19.77 -19.52
C PRO A 531 -17.39 -19.79 -18.00
N GLY A 532 -16.20 -19.54 -17.49
CA GLY A 532 -15.92 -19.36 -16.07
C GLY A 532 -14.56 -18.73 -15.83
N GLN A 533 -14.32 -18.37 -14.61
CA GLN A 533 -13.07 -17.78 -14.13
C GLN A 533 -12.56 -18.54 -12.92
N ARG A 534 -11.25 -18.56 -12.73
CA ARG A 534 -10.67 -18.93 -11.44
C ARG A 534 -9.57 -17.98 -11.06
N ASP A 535 -9.41 -17.79 -9.75
CA ASP A 535 -8.32 -17.03 -9.18
C ASP A 535 -7.70 -17.74 -7.97
N HIS A 536 -6.48 -17.35 -7.67
CA HIS A 536 -5.81 -17.69 -6.43
C HIS A 536 -5.12 -16.43 -5.90
N SER A 537 -5.29 -16.17 -4.61
CA SER A 537 -4.70 -15.01 -3.95
C SER A 537 -4.19 -15.36 -2.57
N TRP A 538 -3.06 -14.74 -2.16
CA TRP A 538 -2.44 -14.94 -0.85
C TRP A 538 -1.80 -13.65 -0.34
N GLY A 539 -1.52 -13.59 0.96
CA GLY A 539 -0.92 -12.43 1.63
C GLY A 539 -1.91 -11.67 2.50
N VAL A 540 -1.48 -10.50 2.97
CA VAL A 540 -2.30 -9.65 3.85
C VAL A 540 -3.45 -9.05 3.07
N ARG A 541 -4.67 -9.19 3.61
CA ARG A 541 -5.92 -8.72 2.99
C ARG A 541 -6.85 -8.09 4.03
N ASP A 542 -6.94 -6.78 4.05
CA ASP A 542 -7.95 -6.08 4.86
C ASP A 542 -9.18 -5.74 4.00
N TRP A 543 -10.10 -6.68 3.93
CA TRP A 543 -11.36 -6.52 3.17
C TRP A 543 -12.29 -5.46 3.75
N TRP A 544 -12.09 -5.05 4.99
CA TRP A 544 -12.94 -4.11 5.71
C TRP A 544 -12.41 -2.66 5.65
N SER A 545 -11.25 -2.42 5.07
CA SER A 545 -10.66 -1.08 4.90
C SER A 545 -10.96 -0.43 3.53
N MET A 546 -11.49 -1.19 2.58
CA MET A 546 -11.71 -0.72 1.21
C MET A 546 -12.94 -1.37 0.59
N ASP A 547 -13.64 -0.62 -0.25
CA ASP A 547 -14.67 -1.16 -1.12
C ASP A 547 -14.07 -1.49 -2.49
N TRP A 548 -14.68 -2.42 -3.24
CA TRP A 548 -14.31 -2.67 -4.63
C TRP A 548 -15.47 -3.20 -5.45
N ILE A 549 -15.30 -3.10 -6.76
CA ILE A 549 -16.00 -3.95 -7.73
C ILE A 549 -14.97 -4.84 -8.42
N TRP A 550 -15.27 -6.11 -8.57
CA TRP A 550 -14.52 -7.11 -9.32
C TRP A 550 -15.41 -7.72 -10.39
N SER A 551 -14.88 -7.96 -11.58
CA SER A 551 -15.62 -8.55 -12.69
C SER A 551 -14.76 -9.52 -13.50
N ALA A 552 -15.37 -10.61 -13.94
CA ALA A 552 -14.82 -11.54 -14.94
C ALA A 552 -15.89 -11.78 -16.00
N LEU A 553 -15.62 -11.35 -17.21
CA LEU A 553 -16.59 -11.30 -18.30
C LEU A 553 -16.05 -12.05 -19.51
N HIS A 554 -16.90 -12.86 -20.13
CA HIS A 554 -16.54 -13.73 -21.24
C HIS A 554 -17.50 -13.49 -22.41
N LEU A 555 -17.00 -12.94 -23.50
CA LEU A 555 -17.77 -12.67 -24.71
C LEU A 555 -17.86 -13.90 -25.60
N ASP A 556 -18.93 -13.99 -26.39
CA ASP A 556 -19.19 -15.12 -27.30
C ASP A 556 -18.15 -15.24 -28.43
N ASP A 557 -17.39 -14.16 -28.70
CA ASP A 557 -16.30 -14.13 -29.66
C ASP A 557 -14.95 -14.64 -29.14
N GLY A 558 -14.91 -15.08 -27.88
CA GLY A 558 -13.70 -15.55 -27.22
C GLY A 558 -12.87 -14.45 -26.56
N THR A 559 -13.39 -13.22 -26.48
CA THR A 559 -12.77 -12.14 -25.71
C THR A 559 -13.05 -12.33 -24.22
N HIS A 560 -12.03 -12.13 -23.38
CA HIS A 560 -12.15 -12.11 -21.93
C HIS A 560 -11.81 -10.72 -21.40
N LEU A 561 -12.67 -10.18 -20.54
CA LEU A 561 -12.48 -8.90 -19.86
C LEU A 561 -12.48 -9.14 -18.35
N HIS A 562 -11.48 -8.60 -17.68
CA HIS A 562 -11.40 -8.64 -16.23
C HIS A 562 -11.07 -7.26 -15.70
N GLY A 563 -11.69 -6.89 -14.59
CA GLY A 563 -11.41 -5.61 -13.96
C GLY A 563 -11.76 -5.54 -12.49
N VAL A 564 -10.91 -4.84 -11.76
CA VAL A 564 -11.11 -4.49 -10.35
C VAL A 564 -10.95 -2.98 -10.21
N ASN A 565 -11.92 -2.34 -9.56
CA ASN A 565 -11.83 -0.95 -9.13
C ASN A 565 -11.88 -0.92 -7.61
N ILE A 566 -10.77 -0.59 -6.98
CA ILE A 566 -10.60 -0.56 -5.51
C ILE A 566 -10.81 0.88 -5.04
N ARG A 567 -11.69 1.05 -4.06
CA ARG A 567 -12.12 2.35 -3.52
C ARG A 567 -11.73 2.45 -2.05
N ILE A 568 -10.70 3.21 -1.75
CA ILE A 568 -10.23 3.49 -0.40
C ILE A 568 -10.76 4.86 0.02
N PRO A 569 -11.42 5.01 1.17
CA PRO A 569 -11.89 6.31 1.64
C PRO A 569 -10.75 7.34 1.68
N GLY A 570 -10.96 8.50 1.05
CA GLY A 570 -9.97 9.58 1.02
C GLY A 570 -8.82 9.44 0.01
N ALA A 571 -8.74 8.32 -0.73
CA ALA A 571 -7.74 8.10 -1.78
C ALA A 571 -8.39 7.97 -3.17
N PRO A 572 -7.64 8.22 -4.26
CA PRO A 572 -8.09 7.88 -5.61
C PRO A 572 -8.36 6.40 -5.74
N ALA A 573 -9.35 6.03 -6.55
CA ALA A 573 -9.62 4.64 -6.86
C ALA A 573 -8.47 4.01 -7.65
N PHE A 574 -8.14 2.75 -7.33
CA PHE A 574 -7.14 1.96 -8.05
C PHE A 574 -7.83 0.99 -8.99
N SER A 575 -7.28 0.88 -10.20
CA SER A 575 -7.79 -0.03 -11.21
C SER A 575 -6.75 -1.10 -11.56
N ILE A 576 -7.21 -2.35 -11.65
CA ILE A 576 -6.44 -3.49 -12.15
C ILE A 576 -7.31 -4.22 -13.13
N GLY A 577 -6.80 -4.59 -14.28
CA GLY A 577 -7.59 -5.37 -15.23
C GLY A 577 -6.88 -5.66 -16.52
N TYR A 578 -7.53 -6.49 -17.36
CA TYR A 578 -7.08 -6.82 -18.69
C TYR A 578 -8.25 -7.00 -19.65
N ALA A 579 -7.96 -6.75 -20.93
CA ALA A 579 -8.71 -7.26 -22.07
C ALA A 579 -7.86 -8.30 -22.79
N GLN A 580 -8.42 -9.47 -23.04
CA GLN A 580 -7.75 -10.56 -23.76
C GLN A 580 -8.57 -10.96 -24.98
N GLY A 581 -7.99 -10.84 -26.18
CA GLY A 581 -8.61 -11.30 -27.41
C GLY A 581 -8.56 -12.83 -27.57
N ALA A 582 -9.39 -13.36 -28.46
CA ALA A 582 -9.42 -14.79 -28.80
C ALA A 582 -8.08 -15.31 -29.39
N ASP A 583 -7.19 -14.41 -29.83
CA ASP A 583 -5.83 -14.72 -30.28
C ASP A 583 -4.83 -14.87 -29.11
N GLY A 584 -5.27 -14.67 -27.88
CA GLY A 584 -4.44 -14.73 -26.68
C GLY A 584 -3.65 -13.44 -26.40
N GLY A 585 -3.85 -12.37 -27.18
CA GLY A 585 -3.26 -11.07 -26.91
C GLY A 585 -3.86 -10.46 -25.63
N VAL A 586 -3.02 -10.12 -24.63
CA VAL A 586 -3.42 -9.52 -23.37
C VAL A 586 -3.01 -8.06 -23.34
N THR A 587 -3.96 -7.17 -23.08
CA THR A 587 -3.75 -5.74 -22.86
C THR A 587 -4.16 -5.38 -21.44
N GLU A 588 -3.24 -4.82 -20.65
CA GLU A 588 -3.55 -4.30 -19.32
C GLU A 588 -4.38 -3.01 -19.43
N LEU A 589 -5.44 -2.91 -18.62
CA LEU A 589 -6.34 -1.77 -18.61
C LEU A 589 -5.85 -0.74 -17.60
N GLN A 590 -5.74 0.51 -18.03
CA GLN A 590 -5.28 1.61 -17.18
C GLN A 590 -6.39 2.16 -16.27
N THR A 591 -7.64 2.01 -16.67
CA THR A 591 -8.79 2.48 -15.93
C THR A 591 -9.90 1.44 -15.98
N VAL A 592 -10.42 1.12 -14.80
CA VAL A 592 -11.64 0.34 -14.60
C VAL A 592 -12.55 1.21 -13.76
N ASP A 593 -13.72 1.54 -14.25
CA ASP A 593 -14.72 2.30 -13.50
C ASP A 593 -16.06 1.59 -13.61
N SER A 594 -17.02 1.95 -12.76
CA SER A 594 -18.35 1.36 -12.78
C SER A 594 -19.42 2.35 -12.38
N ARG A 595 -20.58 2.18 -12.98
CA ARG A 595 -21.83 2.83 -12.59
C ARG A 595 -22.82 1.74 -12.26
N GLU A 596 -23.16 1.61 -11.00
CA GLU A 596 -24.01 0.56 -10.49
C GLU A 596 -25.28 1.11 -9.83
N SER A 597 -26.35 0.32 -9.88
CA SER A 597 -27.58 0.56 -9.11
C SER A 597 -27.92 -0.65 -8.27
N PHE A 598 -28.38 -0.37 -7.04
CA PHE A 598 -28.80 -1.37 -6.08
C PHE A 598 -30.27 -1.21 -5.72
N GLY A 599 -30.94 -2.33 -5.50
CA GLY A 599 -32.27 -2.37 -4.90
C GLY A 599 -32.24 -1.97 -3.42
N VAL A 600 -33.41 -1.70 -2.86
CA VAL A 600 -33.57 -1.40 -1.42
C VAL A 600 -33.12 -2.55 -0.52
N ASN A 601 -33.02 -3.76 -1.05
CA ASN A 601 -32.55 -4.97 -0.39
C ASN A 601 -31.02 -5.16 -0.46
N GLY A 602 -30.29 -4.19 -1.02
CA GLY A 602 -28.82 -4.23 -1.12
C GLY A 602 -28.27 -5.09 -2.26
N LEU A 603 -29.13 -5.71 -3.09
CA LEU A 603 -28.70 -6.49 -4.25
C LEU A 603 -28.54 -5.62 -5.50
N PRO A 604 -27.56 -5.90 -6.37
CA PRO A 604 -27.36 -5.17 -7.61
C PRO A 604 -28.52 -5.41 -8.58
N LEU A 605 -28.92 -4.35 -9.27
CA LEU A 605 -29.97 -4.40 -10.30
C LEU A 605 -29.33 -4.42 -11.70
N ASN A 606 -28.40 -3.52 -11.93
CA ASN A 606 -27.61 -3.42 -13.16
C ASN A 606 -26.31 -2.67 -12.87
N ALA A 607 -25.38 -2.78 -13.79
CA ALA A 607 -24.17 -1.97 -13.79
C ALA A 607 -23.72 -1.71 -15.23
N THR A 608 -22.96 -0.61 -15.42
CA THR A 608 -22.15 -0.40 -16.61
C THR A 608 -20.69 -0.37 -16.16
N LEU A 609 -19.87 -1.25 -16.67
CA LEU A 609 -18.42 -1.26 -16.43
C LEU A 609 -17.73 -0.50 -17.55
N VAL A 610 -16.82 0.41 -17.18
CA VAL A 610 -16.02 1.20 -18.12
C VAL A 610 -14.63 0.56 -18.22
N LEU A 611 -14.59 -0.62 -18.74
CA LEU A 611 -13.38 -1.34 -19.20
C LEU A 611 -13.21 -1.11 -20.72
N GLU A 612 -14.08 -1.56 -21.45
CA GLU A 612 -14.89 -1.09 -22.57
C GLU A 612 -16.29 -0.89 -21.99
N PRO A 613 -17.12 0.07 -22.45
CA PRO A 613 -18.46 0.18 -21.90
C PRO A 613 -19.23 -1.13 -22.08
N VAL A 614 -19.48 -1.82 -20.97
CA VAL A 614 -20.19 -3.11 -20.93
C VAL A 614 -21.40 -2.96 -20.02
N ASP A 615 -22.59 -3.13 -20.58
CA ASP A 615 -23.82 -3.18 -19.82
C ASP A 615 -24.04 -4.59 -19.25
N ILE A 616 -24.45 -4.62 -17.98
CA ILE A 616 -24.63 -5.81 -17.18
C ILE A 616 -26.09 -5.97 -16.82
N ASP A 617 -26.71 -7.04 -17.29
CA ASP A 617 -28.07 -7.46 -16.95
C ASP A 617 -28.00 -8.65 -15.98
N VAL A 618 -28.34 -8.42 -14.71
CA VAL A 618 -28.25 -9.45 -13.68
C VAL A 618 -29.25 -10.58 -13.95
N CYS A 619 -28.74 -11.81 -13.98
CA CYS A 619 -29.50 -13.05 -14.16
C CYS A 619 -29.73 -13.82 -12.86
N GLY A 620 -28.81 -13.71 -11.92
CA GLY A 620 -28.94 -14.40 -10.63
C GLY A 620 -28.04 -13.79 -9.57
N HIS A 621 -28.49 -13.77 -8.31
CA HIS A 621 -27.77 -13.24 -7.17
C HIS A 621 -27.23 -14.34 -6.27
N ALA A 622 -25.97 -14.29 -5.90
CA ALA A 622 -25.31 -15.22 -4.98
C ALA A 622 -24.43 -14.47 -3.97
N PRO A 623 -25.04 -13.63 -3.11
CA PRO A 623 -24.30 -12.77 -2.18
C PRO A 623 -23.78 -13.55 -0.98
N VAL A 624 -22.73 -12.99 -0.33
CA VAL A 624 -22.27 -13.43 1.00
C VAL A 624 -22.08 -12.23 1.92
N ARG A 625 -22.08 -12.52 3.23
CA ARG A 625 -21.77 -11.56 4.29
C ARG A 625 -20.57 -12.08 5.08
N LEU A 626 -19.52 -11.29 5.18
CA LEU A 626 -18.36 -11.60 5.99
C LEU A 626 -18.33 -10.74 7.25
N THR A 627 -18.02 -11.38 8.38
CA THR A 627 -17.84 -10.67 9.66
C THR A 627 -16.45 -10.96 10.17
N ALA A 628 -15.68 -9.91 10.41
CA ALA A 628 -14.34 -9.98 11.01
C ALA A 628 -14.42 -10.40 12.48
N ALA A 629 -13.30 -10.84 13.05
CA ALA A 629 -13.21 -11.18 14.47
C ALA A 629 -13.51 -9.99 15.40
N ASP A 630 -13.24 -8.77 14.96
CA ASP A 630 -13.53 -7.52 15.67
C ASP A 630 -14.98 -6.99 15.46
N GLY A 631 -15.82 -7.73 14.74
CA GLY A 631 -17.22 -7.39 14.51
C GLY A 631 -17.50 -6.53 13.28
N ARG A 632 -16.47 -6.04 12.57
CA ARG A 632 -16.69 -5.33 11.29
C ARG A 632 -17.39 -6.23 10.28
N VAL A 633 -18.31 -5.68 9.53
CA VAL A 633 -19.13 -6.42 8.56
C VAL A 633 -18.89 -5.89 7.16
N SER A 634 -18.62 -6.80 6.23
CA SER A 634 -18.62 -6.51 4.80
C SER A 634 -19.68 -7.36 4.09
N GLN A 635 -20.41 -6.73 3.20
CA GLN A 635 -21.34 -7.38 2.31
C GLN A 635 -20.72 -7.56 0.93
N PHE A 636 -20.84 -8.76 0.39
CA PHE A 636 -20.42 -9.10 -0.96
C PHE A 636 -21.64 -9.43 -1.82
N PRO A 637 -22.40 -8.42 -2.28
CA PRO A 637 -23.39 -8.64 -3.34
C PRO A 637 -22.63 -9.17 -4.56
N ARG A 638 -23.05 -10.35 -5.03
CA ARG A 638 -22.43 -11.00 -6.18
C ARG A 638 -23.52 -11.50 -7.12
N ALA A 639 -23.31 -11.33 -8.41
CA ALA A 639 -24.26 -11.72 -9.41
C ALA A 639 -23.57 -12.28 -10.65
N TRP A 640 -24.14 -13.33 -11.25
CA TRP A 640 -23.87 -13.63 -12.64
C TRP A 640 -24.85 -12.89 -13.55
N ALA A 641 -24.40 -12.55 -14.73
CA ALA A 641 -25.11 -11.64 -15.61
C ALA A 641 -24.89 -11.97 -17.08
N ALA A 642 -25.89 -11.63 -17.91
CA ALA A 642 -25.70 -11.43 -19.32
C ALA A 642 -25.01 -10.07 -19.55
N ILE A 643 -24.13 -9.98 -20.51
CA ILE A 643 -23.38 -8.77 -20.82
C ILE A 643 -23.56 -8.37 -22.27
N THR A 644 -23.53 -7.05 -22.52
CA THR A 644 -23.58 -6.49 -23.88
C THR A 644 -22.61 -5.32 -23.96
N THR A 645 -21.69 -5.37 -24.90
CA THR A 645 -20.75 -4.27 -25.16
C THR A 645 -21.39 -3.17 -26.01
N ALA A 646 -20.80 -1.98 -26.02
CA ALA A 646 -21.31 -0.84 -26.80
C ALA A 646 -21.38 -1.11 -28.31
N ASP A 647 -20.52 -2.01 -28.84
CA ASP A 647 -20.54 -2.46 -30.24
C ASP A 647 -21.50 -3.64 -30.50
N GLY A 648 -22.21 -4.10 -29.46
CA GLY A 648 -23.27 -5.13 -29.56
C GLY A 648 -22.79 -6.57 -29.42
N ARG A 649 -21.53 -6.83 -29.06
CA ARG A 649 -21.06 -8.18 -28.67
C ARG A 649 -21.75 -8.61 -27.38
N ARG A 650 -21.98 -9.91 -27.25
CA ARG A 650 -22.68 -10.49 -26.10
C ARG A 650 -21.81 -11.51 -25.38
N GLY A 651 -22.18 -11.83 -24.16
CA GLY A 651 -21.53 -12.85 -23.36
C GLY A 651 -22.17 -13.00 -21.98
N VAL A 652 -21.42 -13.60 -21.08
CA VAL A 652 -21.80 -13.81 -19.69
C VAL A 652 -20.63 -13.55 -18.77
N GLY A 653 -20.89 -13.36 -17.49
CA GLY A 653 -19.82 -13.23 -16.50
C GLY A 653 -20.33 -13.05 -15.10
N TRP A 654 -19.39 -12.86 -14.19
CA TRP A 654 -19.64 -12.59 -12.79
C TRP A 654 -19.18 -11.19 -12.40
N VAL A 655 -19.95 -10.54 -11.54
CA VAL A 655 -19.60 -9.26 -10.92
C VAL A 655 -19.77 -9.37 -9.42
N GLU A 656 -18.79 -8.90 -8.68
CA GLU A 656 -18.79 -8.85 -7.22
C GLU A 656 -18.58 -7.41 -6.77
N TRP A 657 -19.27 -7.03 -5.73
CA TRP A 657 -19.02 -5.81 -4.97
C TRP A 657 -18.59 -6.17 -3.56
N ASN A 658 -17.58 -5.48 -3.02
CA ASN A 658 -17.32 -5.42 -1.60
C ASN A 658 -17.86 -4.10 -1.06
N ARG A 659 -18.74 -4.15 -0.08
CA ARG A 659 -19.39 -3.00 0.55
C ARG A 659 -19.25 -3.09 2.06
N ASN A 660 -18.42 -2.25 2.62
CA ASN A 660 -18.23 -2.21 4.06
C ASN A 660 -19.36 -1.42 4.72
N LEU A 661 -19.96 -2.01 5.73
CA LEU A 661 -20.99 -1.33 6.50
C LEU A 661 -20.29 -0.43 7.54
N PRO A 662 -20.84 0.79 7.78
CA PRO A 662 -20.40 1.60 8.90
C PRO A 662 -20.47 0.78 10.20
N ALA A 663 -19.48 0.95 11.09
CA ALA A 663 -19.58 0.37 12.42
C ALA A 663 -20.86 0.89 13.07
N GLU A 664 -21.69 -0.02 13.60
CA GLU A 664 -22.84 0.38 14.40
C GLU A 664 -22.31 1.20 15.59
N THR A 665 -22.59 2.49 15.57
CA THR A 665 -22.32 3.35 16.73
C THR A 665 -23.32 2.93 17.82
N GLU A 666 -22.81 2.25 18.89
CA GLU A 666 -23.58 2.04 20.12
C GLU A 666 -24.00 3.37 20.77
#